data_0266348bfa5f8a0f3cd1a18fdf17fc6f
#
_entry.id   0266348bfa5f8a0f3cd1a18fdf17fc6f
#
_cell.length_a   1.000
_cell.length_b   1.000
_cell.length_c   1.000
_cell.angle_alpha   90.00
_cell.angle_beta   90.00
_cell.angle_gamma   90.00
#
_symmetry.space_group_name_H-M   'P 1'
#
loop_
_entity.id
_entity.type
_entity.pdbx_description
1 polymer ?
#
loop_
_entity_poly.entity_id
_entity_poly.type
_entity_poly.pdbx_seq_one_letter_code
_entity_poly.pdbx_strand_id
1 'polypeptide(L)'
;MDQFKFSVVIAAYNSDLWISKAINSIINQTLNFEKNIQIIIVNDASTDKTGQICQGFKAKYPKNIKYIVNEENLGPSESRNIGLKQASGKYINFLDSDDYLSSTTFRSILNFFNKYGDEIDLVSIPIYFFGEKEGEHILNFKYEKDKIVNLFENPDHIQLSSSSCFFKRESIGTLKFNNNITVSEDVVFINQLLLKNPNIGFCIGGKYYYRKRDDKSSLIDNSSLKKEYFNARAQHYFKFLIDRSIEMYGEVPLFIQYTIMYDLQWLFDISSVNNILTSVELKKLRKQLYEIMQYIDDEVIFKQKDMTNILKANIIFFKYKNKLEKNYELEKTVIKRLKLNTVYIDVFEIVNDKLYILGNLPTMLNNKVEVYLNNKKLELNELHFPQRDKYCLSYKYSTNYSFEVEIPLDEKKEYEIKFKSPNDVDFFIDFSRPCNFSRIVGYAKTKDYMSCLEDNKIIIKQKRNKDWLKREFKTLFSMLKKREQGYKTGVPLRLIYLLAYPFMKNKRIWLFMDLPSIADDNGRQIYAYAKDKDPNIKKYFVLKKDSKDIEDLKKLGDVLYYKSIKHRFMGLYAEKIITSHPDNNIIYPFWGNYPFFAGLLKSSTIFLQHGITKDNVSSWLNEYDKHLAMFLTVSKLEYKSIFKYPYNYKKEVVKLLGFPRFDKLEKQEDSRQILIMPSWRRYLKFKANEVVLNSEFFKRFNSLINNEKLIEAAKKYNYEIVFKPHPNVYDFIDLFDRNGYVKIDYEHEKYQKVFNHGSLLITDYSSVAFDFAYLKKPVLYYHYSKDYHFNLQESYFDYETMGFGEVCRNENELVDFIIEYMKNNCEMKEEYEKRIKAYFLFGDQNNSMRVYDAIKRLPRKV
;
A
#
# COMPACT_ATOMS: atom_id res chain seq x y z
N MET A 1 -6.08 -13.03 49.81
CA MET A 1 -7.01 -11.97 49.32
C MET A 1 -6.35 -11.22 48.23
N ASP A 2 -7.07 -11.02 47.11
CA ASP A 2 -6.56 -10.23 45.96
C ASP A 2 -6.40 -8.78 46.40
N GLN A 3 -5.18 -8.25 46.34
CA GLN A 3 -4.89 -6.88 46.73
C GLN A 3 -5.53 -5.86 45.77
N PHE A 4 -5.67 -6.21 44.49
CA PHE A 4 -6.23 -5.40 43.41
C PHE A 4 -7.35 -6.13 42.68
N LYS A 5 -8.24 -5.35 42.03
CA LYS A 5 -9.23 -5.94 41.11
C LYS A 5 -8.59 -6.35 39.78
N PHE A 6 -7.68 -5.53 39.26
CA PHE A 6 -7.00 -5.76 38.01
C PHE A 6 -5.49 -5.75 38.13
N SER A 7 -4.82 -6.61 37.36
CA SER A 7 -3.39 -6.47 37.07
C SER A 7 -3.25 -6.31 35.54
N VAL A 8 -2.50 -5.27 35.13
CA VAL A 8 -2.16 -5.03 33.74
C VAL A 8 -0.69 -5.32 33.53
N VAL A 9 -0.38 -6.26 32.66
CA VAL A 9 1.00 -6.60 32.28
C VAL A 9 1.36 -5.87 30.99
N ILE A 10 2.47 -5.12 31.02
CA ILE A 10 3.01 -4.40 29.87
C ILE A 10 4.40 -4.96 29.59
N ALA A 11 4.57 -5.65 28.46
CA ALA A 11 5.88 -6.00 27.90
C ALA A 11 6.37 -4.80 27.08
N ALA A 12 7.55 -4.26 27.43
CA ALA A 12 8.07 -3.05 26.81
C ALA A 12 9.49 -3.27 26.27
N TYR A 13 9.68 -2.98 24.99
CA TYR A 13 10.97 -2.97 24.33
C TYR A 13 11.05 -1.78 23.37
N ASN A 14 12.02 -0.88 23.60
CA ASN A 14 12.27 0.32 22.80
C ASN A 14 10.96 1.08 22.47
N SER A 15 10.25 1.52 23.51
CA SER A 15 8.90 2.10 23.41
C SER A 15 8.82 3.52 24.02
N ASP A 16 9.92 4.24 24.12
CA ASP A 16 10.01 5.56 24.77
C ASP A 16 9.02 6.58 24.23
N LEU A 17 8.72 6.54 22.94
CA LEU A 17 7.76 7.41 22.26
C LEU A 17 6.30 7.14 22.67
N TRP A 18 5.98 5.94 23.17
CA TRP A 18 4.58 5.50 23.31
C TRP A 18 4.20 5.04 24.72
N ILE A 19 5.15 4.46 25.47
CA ILE A 19 4.88 3.82 26.77
C ILE A 19 4.19 4.75 27.77
N SER A 20 4.50 6.04 27.74
CA SER A 20 3.82 7.04 28.60
C SER A 20 2.32 7.11 28.32
N LYS A 21 1.88 7.01 27.07
CA LYS A 21 0.47 7.03 26.71
C LYS A 21 -0.24 5.76 27.17
N ALA A 22 0.41 4.60 27.01
CA ALA A 22 -0.09 3.32 27.46
C ALA A 22 -0.34 3.34 28.99
N ILE A 23 0.67 3.70 29.78
CA ILE A 23 0.57 3.78 31.25
C ILE A 23 -0.49 4.80 31.69
N ASN A 24 -0.48 6.00 31.11
CA ASN A 24 -1.47 7.04 31.45
C ASN A 24 -2.91 6.62 31.12
N SER A 25 -3.13 5.80 30.10
CA SER A 25 -4.47 5.29 29.76
C SER A 25 -5.04 4.39 30.87
N ILE A 26 -4.18 3.73 31.64
CA ILE A 26 -4.58 2.91 32.79
C ILE A 26 -4.75 3.78 34.05
N ILE A 27 -3.88 4.76 34.27
CA ILE A 27 -3.95 5.65 35.45
C ILE A 27 -5.21 6.53 35.38
N ASN A 28 -5.58 7.03 34.20
CA ASN A 28 -6.68 7.97 33.98
C ASN A 28 -8.04 7.28 33.76
N GLN A 29 -8.24 6.09 34.32
CA GLN A 29 -9.53 5.39 34.21
C GLN A 29 -10.58 5.99 35.16
N THR A 30 -11.86 5.84 34.79
CA THR A 30 -13.01 6.19 35.63
C THR A 30 -13.14 5.29 36.86
N LEU A 31 -12.53 4.09 36.82
CA LEU A 31 -12.32 3.27 38.02
C LEU A 31 -11.09 3.77 38.75
N ASN A 32 -11.19 4.02 40.08
CA ASN A 32 -10.09 4.54 40.86
C ASN A 32 -8.84 3.63 40.74
N PHE A 33 -7.79 4.15 40.12
CA PHE A 33 -6.55 3.43 39.84
C PHE A 33 -5.87 2.92 41.10
N GLU A 34 -5.65 3.81 42.08
CA GLU A 34 -4.84 3.49 43.28
C GLU A 34 -5.42 2.33 44.09
N LYS A 35 -6.75 2.22 44.13
CA LYS A 35 -7.44 1.18 44.88
C LYS A 35 -7.65 -0.12 44.12
N ASN A 36 -7.67 -0.08 42.80
CA ASN A 36 -8.18 -1.21 42.03
C ASN A 36 -7.21 -1.79 41.01
N ILE A 37 -6.15 -1.07 40.61
CA ILE A 37 -5.35 -1.48 39.45
C ILE A 37 -3.86 -1.56 39.79
N GLN A 38 -3.25 -2.71 39.53
CA GLN A 38 -1.82 -2.94 39.53
C GLN A 38 -1.31 -2.88 38.08
N ILE A 39 -0.20 -2.21 37.83
CA ILE A 39 0.55 -2.27 36.58
C ILE A 39 1.86 -3.02 36.82
N ILE A 40 2.17 -3.96 35.91
CA ILE A 40 3.43 -4.70 35.94
C ILE A 40 4.12 -4.43 34.61
N ILE A 41 5.19 -3.66 34.64
CA ILE A 41 5.97 -3.31 33.46
C ILE A 41 7.20 -4.21 33.43
N VAL A 42 7.35 -5.00 32.36
CA VAL A 42 8.52 -5.81 32.12
C VAL A 42 9.30 -5.16 30.97
N ASN A 43 10.41 -4.53 31.29
CA ASN A 43 11.33 -3.94 30.33
C ASN A 43 12.25 -5.03 29.78
N ASP A 44 12.09 -5.34 28.53
CA ASP A 44 12.77 -6.44 27.83
C ASP A 44 14.13 -5.99 27.27
N ALA A 45 15.02 -5.50 28.16
CA ALA A 45 16.34 -4.98 27.83
C ALA A 45 16.32 -3.82 26.81
N SER A 46 15.43 -2.83 26.99
CA SER A 46 15.37 -1.64 26.12
C SER A 46 16.66 -0.82 26.22
N THR A 47 17.09 -0.28 25.06
CA THR A 47 18.30 0.54 24.90
C THR A 47 18.00 2.04 24.75
N ASP A 48 16.71 2.40 24.66
CA ASP A 48 16.20 3.78 24.57
C ASP A 48 15.79 4.32 25.95
N LYS A 49 15.02 5.41 25.99
CA LYS A 49 14.54 6.03 27.23
C LYS A 49 13.38 5.28 27.91
N THR A 50 12.94 4.14 27.38
CA THR A 50 11.83 3.35 27.95
C THR A 50 12.04 3.06 29.43
N GLY A 51 13.24 2.60 29.81
CA GLY A 51 13.58 2.28 31.20
C GLY A 51 13.45 3.48 32.12
N GLN A 52 13.98 4.63 31.73
CA GLN A 52 13.92 5.88 32.51
C GLN A 52 12.47 6.33 32.76
N ILE A 53 11.64 6.27 31.71
CA ILE A 53 10.21 6.64 31.78
C ILE A 53 9.48 5.72 32.75
N CYS A 54 9.67 4.41 32.65
CA CYS A 54 9.02 3.43 33.52
C CYS A 54 9.42 3.58 35.00
N GLN A 55 10.69 3.85 35.27
CA GLN A 55 11.17 4.16 36.63
C GLN A 55 10.51 5.41 37.18
N GLY A 56 10.31 6.46 36.40
CA GLY A 56 9.57 7.67 36.77
C GLY A 56 8.14 7.36 37.23
N PHE A 57 7.42 6.55 36.49
CA PHE A 57 6.06 6.11 36.87
C PHE A 57 6.08 5.22 38.11
N LYS A 58 7.05 4.31 38.23
CA LYS A 58 7.23 3.49 39.42
C LYS A 58 7.49 4.34 40.66
N ALA A 59 8.32 5.36 40.58
CA ALA A 59 8.60 6.28 41.71
C ALA A 59 7.33 7.05 42.13
N LYS A 60 6.49 7.46 41.15
CA LYS A 60 5.24 8.19 41.38
C LYS A 60 4.14 7.31 42.00
N TYR A 61 4.05 6.03 41.63
CA TYR A 61 3.01 5.11 42.07
C TYR A 61 3.61 3.79 42.62
N PRO A 62 4.41 3.84 43.73
CA PRO A 62 5.21 2.69 44.17
C PRO A 62 4.37 1.50 44.67
N LYS A 63 3.13 1.72 45.09
CA LYS A 63 2.21 0.64 45.49
C LYS A 63 1.55 -0.07 44.31
N ASN A 64 1.27 0.66 43.26
CA ASN A 64 0.50 0.15 42.11
C ASN A 64 1.37 -0.37 40.97
N ILE A 65 2.60 0.16 40.81
CA ILE A 65 3.45 -0.18 39.69
C ILE A 65 4.62 -1.04 40.15
N LYS A 66 4.72 -2.26 39.56
CA LYS A 66 5.94 -3.07 39.59
C LYS A 66 6.72 -2.84 38.32
N TYR A 67 8.03 -2.68 38.42
CA TYR A 67 8.94 -2.54 37.29
C TYR A 67 10.01 -3.62 37.37
N ILE A 68 10.16 -4.38 36.30
CA ILE A 68 11.09 -5.52 36.17
C ILE A 68 11.92 -5.26 34.92
N VAL A 69 13.20 -5.61 34.95
CA VAL A 69 14.12 -5.48 33.82
C VAL A 69 14.68 -6.86 33.51
N ASN A 70 14.58 -7.29 32.25
CA ASN A 70 15.28 -8.48 31.77
C ASN A 70 16.74 -8.11 31.45
N GLU A 71 17.65 -9.06 31.64
CA GLU A 71 19.08 -8.87 31.35
C GLU A 71 19.32 -8.84 29.82
N GLU A 72 18.51 -9.56 29.06
CA GLU A 72 18.52 -9.60 27.59
C GLU A 72 17.11 -9.57 27.02
N ASN A 73 16.97 -9.36 25.71
CA ASN A 73 15.68 -9.38 25.02
C ASN A 73 15.15 -10.82 24.89
N LEU A 74 14.17 -11.18 25.72
CA LEU A 74 13.54 -12.50 25.80
C LEU A 74 12.29 -12.61 24.92
N GLY A 75 11.84 -11.50 24.35
CA GLY A 75 10.63 -11.37 23.52
C GLY A 75 9.32 -11.20 24.32
N PRO A 76 8.22 -10.86 23.61
CA PRO A 76 6.95 -10.50 24.25
C PRO A 76 6.31 -11.64 25.03
N SER A 77 6.42 -12.88 24.56
CA SER A 77 5.86 -14.06 25.24
C SER A 77 6.44 -14.25 26.64
N GLU A 78 7.78 -14.28 26.76
CA GLU A 78 8.41 -14.49 28.06
C GLU A 78 8.24 -13.27 28.96
N SER A 79 8.32 -12.07 28.42
CA SER A 79 8.06 -10.84 29.19
C SER A 79 6.64 -10.82 29.77
N ARG A 80 5.61 -11.25 28.99
CA ARG A 80 4.26 -11.41 29.52
C ARG A 80 4.17 -12.51 30.59
N ASN A 81 4.88 -13.63 30.41
CA ASN A 81 4.95 -14.71 31.40
C ASN A 81 5.59 -14.26 32.73
N ILE A 82 6.67 -13.49 32.63
CA ILE A 82 7.34 -12.89 33.83
C ILE A 82 6.36 -11.95 34.53
N GLY A 83 5.69 -11.09 33.81
CA GLY A 83 4.69 -10.17 34.37
C GLY A 83 3.50 -10.91 34.98
N LEU A 84 3.00 -11.95 34.34
CA LEU A 84 1.88 -12.76 34.82
C LEU A 84 2.18 -13.40 36.19
N LYS A 85 3.41 -13.89 36.42
CA LYS A 85 3.85 -14.42 37.72
C LYS A 85 3.76 -13.38 38.86
N GLN A 86 3.77 -12.10 38.55
CA GLN A 86 3.76 -10.98 39.51
C GLN A 86 2.37 -10.38 39.72
N ALA A 87 1.39 -10.87 38.98
CA ALA A 87 0.03 -10.36 38.98
C ALA A 87 -0.72 -10.81 40.25
N SER A 88 -1.31 -9.86 40.97
CA SER A 88 -2.08 -10.10 42.21
C SER A 88 -3.57 -9.74 42.05
N GLY A 89 -3.98 -9.15 40.93
CA GLY A 89 -5.36 -8.79 40.67
C GLY A 89 -6.24 -9.99 40.35
N LYS A 90 -7.54 -9.88 40.63
CA LYS A 90 -8.55 -10.90 40.29
C LYS A 90 -8.64 -11.08 38.80
N TYR A 91 -8.49 -9.99 38.03
CA TYR A 91 -8.58 -9.98 36.56
C TYR A 91 -7.24 -9.50 35.96
N ILE A 92 -6.85 -10.11 34.85
CA ILE A 92 -5.58 -9.84 34.16
C ILE A 92 -5.87 -9.26 32.77
N ASN A 93 -5.10 -8.27 32.37
CA ASN A 93 -5.03 -7.76 31.01
C ASN A 93 -3.56 -7.66 30.57
N PHE A 94 -3.30 -7.82 29.30
CA PHE A 94 -1.99 -7.65 28.67
C PHE A 94 -2.07 -6.47 27.71
N LEU A 95 -1.49 -5.34 28.06
CA LEU A 95 -1.49 -4.13 27.23
C LEU A 95 -0.16 -4.00 26.50
N ASP A 96 -0.19 -3.82 25.19
CA ASP A 96 1.01 -3.54 24.42
C ASP A 96 1.51 -2.11 24.66
N SER A 97 2.84 -1.94 24.67
CA SER A 97 3.48 -0.69 25.14
C SER A 97 3.24 0.53 24.21
N ASP A 98 2.76 0.31 23.00
CA ASP A 98 2.45 1.36 22.01
C ASP A 98 0.94 1.62 21.82
N ASP A 99 0.09 0.88 22.52
CA ASP A 99 -1.35 0.94 22.47
C ASP A 99 -1.97 1.63 23.70
N TYR A 100 -3.28 1.82 23.71
CA TYR A 100 -3.96 2.39 24.88
C TYR A 100 -5.44 2.00 24.97
N LEU A 101 -6.00 2.17 26.19
CA LEU A 101 -7.39 1.86 26.51
C LEU A 101 -8.25 3.12 26.66
N SER A 102 -9.54 3.04 26.36
CA SER A 102 -10.49 4.13 26.69
C SER A 102 -10.65 4.28 28.20
N SER A 103 -10.98 5.48 28.65
CA SER A 103 -11.07 5.82 30.09
C SER A 103 -12.17 5.06 30.85
N THR A 104 -13.14 4.49 30.19
CA THR A 104 -14.26 3.75 30.79
C THR A 104 -14.02 2.24 30.86
N THR A 105 -12.92 1.75 30.28
CA THR A 105 -12.70 0.31 30.04
C THR A 105 -12.78 -0.52 31.32
N PHE A 106 -11.97 -0.21 32.34
CA PHE A 106 -11.93 -1.04 33.57
C PHE A 106 -13.24 -1.04 34.36
N ARG A 107 -13.96 0.09 34.39
CA ARG A 107 -15.29 0.15 35.03
C ARG A 107 -16.28 -0.72 34.29
N SER A 108 -16.30 -0.67 32.97
CA SER A 108 -17.23 -1.47 32.15
C SER A 108 -16.94 -2.96 32.28
N ILE A 109 -15.68 -3.35 32.28
CA ILE A 109 -15.27 -4.75 32.46
C ILE A 109 -15.61 -5.25 33.87
N LEU A 110 -15.39 -4.45 34.90
CA LEU A 110 -15.75 -4.82 36.28
C LEU A 110 -17.27 -5.07 36.40
N ASN A 111 -18.07 -4.17 35.82
CA ASN A 111 -19.54 -4.34 35.80
C ASN A 111 -19.97 -5.58 35.04
N PHE A 112 -19.30 -5.86 33.91
CA PHE A 112 -19.57 -7.04 33.11
C PHE A 112 -19.26 -8.34 33.86
N PHE A 113 -18.10 -8.44 34.51
CA PHE A 113 -17.75 -9.59 35.35
C PHE A 113 -18.65 -9.73 36.57
N ASN A 114 -19.07 -8.62 37.18
CA ASN A 114 -20.01 -8.67 38.31
C ASN A 114 -21.37 -9.24 37.90
N LYS A 115 -21.77 -9.02 36.68
CA LYS A 115 -23.08 -9.49 36.15
C LYS A 115 -23.03 -10.91 35.59
N TYR A 116 -21.93 -11.25 34.90
CA TYR A 116 -21.85 -12.46 34.10
C TYR A 116 -20.64 -13.35 34.46
N GLY A 117 -19.92 -13.03 35.51
CA GLY A 117 -18.62 -13.67 35.79
C GLY A 117 -18.71 -15.17 35.99
N ASP A 118 -19.81 -15.70 36.51
CA ASP A 118 -19.93 -17.14 36.76
C ASP A 118 -19.98 -17.99 35.49
N GLU A 119 -20.34 -17.39 34.35
CA GLU A 119 -20.53 -18.09 33.09
C GLU A 119 -19.28 -18.07 32.17
N ILE A 120 -18.33 -17.12 32.42
CA ILE A 120 -17.23 -16.81 31.50
C ILE A 120 -15.89 -16.72 32.21
N ASP A 121 -14.81 -17.03 31.50
CA ASP A 121 -13.43 -16.90 31.96
C ASP A 121 -12.73 -15.66 31.41
N LEU A 122 -13.24 -15.09 30.34
CA LEU A 122 -12.69 -13.88 29.71
C LEU A 122 -13.76 -13.00 29.09
N VAL A 123 -13.44 -11.68 29.05
CA VAL A 123 -14.25 -10.64 28.40
C VAL A 123 -13.37 -9.92 27.40
N SER A 124 -13.89 -9.66 26.22
CA SER A 124 -13.21 -8.93 25.17
C SER A 124 -13.90 -7.59 24.88
N ILE A 125 -13.13 -6.61 24.40
CA ILE A 125 -13.56 -5.26 23.99
C ILE A 125 -13.21 -5.00 22.53
N PRO A 126 -13.93 -4.08 21.82
CA PRO A 126 -13.69 -3.77 20.43
C PRO A 126 -12.35 -3.07 20.21
N ILE A 127 -11.72 -3.36 19.06
CA ILE A 127 -10.44 -2.81 18.61
C ILE A 127 -10.67 -1.70 17.60
N TYR A 128 -10.04 -0.55 17.82
CA TYR A 128 -10.03 0.61 16.93
C TYR A 128 -8.60 0.93 16.51
N PHE A 129 -8.38 1.07 15.21
CA PHE A 129 -7.09 1.49 14.68
C PHE A 129 -6.88 3.00 14.83
N PHE A 130 -5.63 3.40 15.09
CA PHE A 130 -5.21 4.80 15.06
C PHE A 130 -3.75 4.91 14.57
N GLY A 131 -3.34 6.09 14.11
CA GLY A 131 -2.05 6.32 13.47
C GLY A 131 -2.17 6.34 11.95
N GLU A 132 -1.36 5.57 11.23
CA GLU A 132 -1.41 5.51 9.75
C GLU A 132 -2.79 5.07 9.21
N LYS A 133 -3.44 4.17 9.92
CA LYS A 133 -4.79 3.68 9.60
C LYS A 133 -5.73 4.01 10.73
N GLU A 134 -6.91 4.55 10.40
CA GLU A 134 -7.99 4.78 11.35
C GLU A 134 -9.20 3.91 11.02
N GLY A 135 -10.03 3.62 12.04
CA GLY A 135 -11.28 2.89 11.86
C GLY A 135 -11.39 1.66 12.75
N GLU A 136 -12.39 0.83 12.47
CA GLU A 136 -12.73 -0.35 13.25
C GLU A 136 -12.03 -1.60 12.70
N HIS A 137 -11.71 -2.53 13.60
CA HIS A 137 -11.24 -3.85 13.20
C HIS A 137 -12.38 -4.65 12.56
N ILE A 138 -12.09 -5.46 11.53
CA ILE A 138 -13.09 -6.22 10.78
C ILE A 138 -13.90 -7.19 11.67
N LEU A 139 -13.29 -7.70 12.74
CA LEU A 139 -13.95 -8.57 13.70
C LEU A 139 -14.82 -7.81 14.72
N ASN A 140 -14.95 -6.48 14.62
CA ASN A 140 -15.83 -5.73 15.53
C ASN A 140 -17.33 -5.94 15.28
N PHE A 141 -17.72 -6.63 14.22
CA PHE A 141 -19.12 -7.00 13.97
C PHE A 141 -19.77 -7.73 15.16
N LYS A 142 -18.99 -8.39 16.02
CA LYS A 142 -19.44 -9.14 17.19
C LYS A 142 -19.83 -8.25 18.38
N TYR A 143 -19.47 -6.97 18.38
CA TYR A 143 -19.74 -6.01 19.46
C TYR A 143 -20.95 -5.10 19.17
N GLU A 144 -22.13 -5.67 19.03
CA GLU A 144 -23.37 -4.90 18.85
C GLU A 144 -23.94 -4.39 20.19
N LYS A 145 -23.81 -5.20 21.24
CA LYS A 145 -24.24 -4.94 22.63
C LYS A 145 -23.44 -5.80 23.58
N ASP A 146 -23.52 -5.52 24.88
CA ASP A 146 -23.00 -6.41 25.92
C ASP A 146 -23.71 -7.75 25.87
N LYS A 147 -22.96 -8.82 25.69
CA LYS A 147 -23.49 -10.20 25.56
C LYS A 147 -22.45 -11.25 25.91
N ILE A 148 -22.93 -12.40 26.38
CA ILE A 148 -22.18 -13.66 26.38
C ILE A 148 -22.47 -14.38 25.06
N VAL A 149 -21.46 -15.01 24.51
CA VAL A 149 -21.58 -15.83 23.31
C VAL A 149 -20.94 -17.18 23.55
N ASN A 150 -21.67 -18.24 23.29
CA ASN A 150 -21.12 -19.59 23.19
C ASN A 150 -20.55 -19.79 21.78
N LEU A 151 -19.26 -20.14 21.70
CA LEU A 151 -18.55 -20.28 20.42
C LEU A 151 -18.90 -21.54 19.65
N PHE A 152 -19.53 -22.54 20.27
CA PHE A 152 -20.10 -23.67 19.53
C PHE A 152 -21.33 -23.25 18.73
N GLU A 153 -22.12 -22.32 19.25
CA GLU A 153 -23.31 -21.78 18.57
C GLU A 153 -22.97 -20.67 17.57
N ASN A 154 -21.95 -19.88 17.86
CA ASN A 154 -21.54 -18.73 17.07
C ASN A 154 -20.03 -18.82 16.71
N PRO A 155 -19.62 -19.77 15.88
CA PRO A 155 -18.21 -20.12 15.70
C PRO A 155 -17.37 -19.07 14.97
N ASP A 156 -17.98 -18.08 14.29
CA ASP A 156 -17.29 -16.98 13.62
C ASP A 156 -16.97 -15.79 14.57
N HIS A 157 -17.40 -15.86 15.84
CA HIS A 157 -17.12 -14.84 16.86
C HIS A 157 -15.75 -15.02 17.52
N ILE A 158 -14.76 -15.43 16.75
CA ILE A 158 -13.38 -15.72 17.21
C ILE A 158 -12.72 -14.57 17.93
N GLN A 159 -11.79 -14.86 18.84
CA GLN A 159 -10.98 -13.91 19.55
C GLN A 159 -9.50 -14.21 19.37
N LEU A 160 -8.70 -13.19 18.98
CA LEU A 160 -7.32 -13.37 18.54
C LEU A 160 -6.31 -12.54 19.35
N SER A 161 -6.72 -11.42 19.96
CA SER A 161 -5.82 -10.50 20.66
C SER A 161 -6.02 -10.61 22.17
N SER A 162 -4.97 -10.94 22.93
CA SER A 162 -4.95 -10.93 24.39
C SER A 162 -5.03 -9.52 24.96
N SER A 163 -4.52 -8.53 24.22
CA SER A 163 -4.47 -7.14 24.66
C SER A 163 -5.86 -6.51 24.74
N SER A 164 -6.80 -6.96 23.90
CA SER A 164 -8.21 -6.56 23.98
C SER A 164 -9.06 -7.43 24.92
N CYS A 165 -8.44 -8.36 25.66
CA CYS A 165 -9.12 -9.28 26.59
C CYS A 165 -8.77 -8.99 28.04
N PHE A 166 -9.74 -9.32 28.92
CA PHE A 166 -9.59 -9.36 30.36
C PHE A 166 -9.93 -10.76 30.85
N PHE A 167 -9.00 -11.39 31.57
CA PHE A 167 -9.07 -12.79 31.97
C PHE A 167 -9.27 -12.90 33.47
N LYS A 168 -10.03 -13.90 33.92
CA LYS A 168 -9.98 -14.29 35.34
C LYS A 168 -8.60 -14.92 35.62
N ARG A 169 -7.91 -14.45 36.65
CA ARG A 169 -6.61 -15.00 37.03
C ARG A 169 -6.68 -16.47 37.40
N GLU A 170 -7.74 -16.90 38.07
CA GLU A 170 -7.96 -18.29 38.46
C GLU A 170 -8.09 -19.23 37.22
N SER A 171 -8.74 -18.77 36.15
CA SER A 171 -8.93 -19.54 34.92
C SER A 171 -7.64 -19.69 34.12
N ILE A 172 -6.74 -18.70 34.21
CA ILE A 172 -5.39 -18.79 33.59
C ILE A 172 -4.61 -19.94 34.27
N GLY A 173 -4.63 -20.04 35.62
CA GLY A 173 -3.93 -21.08 36.34
C GLY A 173 -2.44 -21.17 36.00
N THR A 174 -2.02 -22.29 35.42
CA THR A 174 -0.63 -22.57 35.00
C THR A 174 -0.33 -22.25 33.53
N LEU A 175 -1.31 -21.74 32.77
CA LEU A 175 -1.12 -21.43 31.35
C LEU A 175 -0.06 -20.32 31.18
N LYS A 176 0.70 -20.46 30.07
CA LYS A 176 1.76 -19.51 29.69
C LYS A 176 1.68 -19.23 28.20
N PHE A 177 2.16 -18.06 27.81
CA PHE A 177 2.46 -17.79 26.41
C PHE A 177 3.58 -18.70 25.90
N ASN A 178 3.45 -19.19 24.66
CA ASN A 178 4.41 -20.12 24.08
C ASN A 178 5.59 -19.36 23.47
N ASN A 179 6.79 -19.52 24.01
CA ASN A 179 8.00 -18.84 23.54
C ASN A 179 8.50 -19.32 22.16
N ASN A 180 8.02 -20.47 21.67
CA ASN A 180 8.38 -20.99 20.36
C ASN A 180 7.60 -20.32 19.23
N ILE A 181 6.70 -19.39 19.55
CA ILE A 181 5.87 -18.64 18.59
C ILE A 181 6.18 -17.16 18.77
N THR A 182 6.63 -16.51 17.72
CA THR A 182 6.94 -15.06 17.74
C THR A 182 5.77 -14.18 17.32
N VAL A 183 4.75 -14.76 16.67
CA VAL A 183 3.52 -14.09 16.21
C VAL A 183 2.35 -15.06 16.34
N SER A 184 1.22 -14.60 16.84
CA SER A 184 0.01 -15.36 17.18
C SER A 184 0.11 -16.20 18.47
N GLU A 185 1.06 -15.90 19.35
CA GLU A 185 1.14 -16.45 20.70
C GLU A 185 -0.11 -16.15 21.53
N ASP A 186 -0.70 -14.96 21.31
CA ASP A 186 -1.97 -14.52 21.88
C ASP A 186 -3.12 -15.48 21.54
N VAL A 187 -3.19 -15.88 20.28
CA VAL A 187 -4.26 -16.75 19.76
C VAL A 187 -4.21 -18.09 20.44
N VAL A 188 -3.01 -18.66 20.58
CA VAL A 188 -2.81 -19.94 21.26
C VAL A 188 -3.20 -19.83 22.74
N PHE A 189 -2.77 -18.76 23.42
CA PHE A 189 -3.08 -18.54 24.83
C PHE A 189 -4.60 -18.44 25.06
N ILE A 190 -5.30 -17.63 24.29
CA ILE A 190 -6.75 -17.41 24.41
C ILE A 190 -7.52 -18.70 24.13
N ASN A 191 -7.16 -19.38 23.05
CA ASN A 191 -7.95 -20.54 22.62
C ASN A 191 -7.75 -21.77 23.50
N GLN A 192 -6.66 -21.87 24.29
CA GLN A 192 -6.55 -22.87 25.33
C GLN A 192 -7.59 -22.66 26.47
N LEU A 193 -7.95 -21.41 26.77
CA LEU A 193 -9.02 -21.11 27.74
C LEU A 193 -10.39 -21.39 27.11
N LEU A 194 -10.61 -20.94 25.87
CA LEU A 194 -11.87 -21.12 25.16
C LEU A 194 -12.19 -22.59 24.82
N LEU A 195 -11.16 -23.44 24.68
CA LEU A 195 -11.36 -24.88 24.60
C LEU A 195 -11.87 -25.47 25.90
N LYS A 196 -11.54 -24.89 27.08
CA LYS A 196 -12.07 -25.36 28.38
C LYS A 196 -13.46 -24.81 28.66
N ASN A 197 -13.69 -23.53 28.35
CA ASN A 197 -14.96 -22.85 28.49
C ASN A 197 -15.23 -22.00 27.23
N PRO A 198 -16.11 -22.44 26.32
CA PRO A 198 -16.35 -21.76 25.05
C PRO A 198 -17.19 -20.48 25.19
N ASN A 199 -17.59 -20.10 26.39
CA ASN A 199 -18.35 -18.89 26.64
C ASN A 199 -17.41 -17.68 26.76
N ILE A 200 -17.62 -16.66 25.94
CA ILE A 200 -16.87 -15.41 25.92
C ILE A 200 -17.79 -14.21 26.10
N GLY A 201 -17.38 -13.24 26.94
CA GLY A 201 -18.07 -11.97 27.07
C GLY A 201 -17.61 -10.96 26.03
N PHE A 202 -18.53 -10.27 25.36
CA PHE A 202 -18.28 -9.11 24.50
C PHE A 202 -18.85 -7.86 25.15
N CYS A 203 -17.98 -6.93 25.56
CA CYS A 203 -18.32 -5.69 26.24
C CYS A 203 -18.08 -4.48 25.34
N ILE A 204 -19.09 -3.66 25.10
CA ILE A 204 -19.01 -2.45 24.26
C ILE A 204 -18.55 -1.19 25.01
N GLY A 205 -18.62 -1.22 26.36
CA GLY A 205 -18.31 -0.06 27.20
C GLY A 205 -16.82 0.29 27.31
N GLY A 206 -15.92 -0.60 26.84
CA GLY A 206 -14.49 -0.37 26.72
C GLY A 206 -14.04 -0.33 25.27
N LYS A 207 -12.85 0.26 25.02
CA LYS A 207 -12.22 0.28 23.69
C LYS A 207 -10.73 0.07 23.82
N TYR A 208 -10.19 -0.77 22.95
CA TYR A 208 -8.75 -0.96 22.74
C TYR A 208 -8.33 -0.20 21.50
N TYR A 209 -7.36 0.70 21.62
CA TYR A 209 -6.82 1.47 20.53
C TYR A 209 -5.48 0.89 20.10
N TYR A 210 -5.50 0.22 18.93
CA TYR A 210 -4.37 -0.44 18.32
C TYR A 210 -3.62 0.52 17.38
N ARG A 211 -2.34 0.77 17.63
CA ARG A 211 -1.51 1.64 16.82
C ARG A 211 -1.11 0.97 15.52
N LYS A 212 -1.38 1.64 14.41
CA LYS A 212 -0.72 1.35 13.14
C LYS A 212 0.43 2.33 12.97
N ARG A 213 1.65 1.81 13.04
CA ARG A 213 2.87 2.62 12.94
C ARG A 213 3.13 3.01 11.51
N ASP A 214 3.45 4.28 11.26
CA ASP A 214 3.77 4.80 9.94
C ASP A 214 5.07 4.15 9.40
N ASP A 215 5.97 3.77 10.30
CA ASP A 215 7.27 3.17 10.01
C ASP A 215 7.22 1.65 9.75
N LYS A 216 6.05 1.00 9.88
CA LYS A 216 5.87 -0.45 9.75
C LYS A 216 6.87 -1.27 10.56
N SER A 217 7.32 -0.73 11.69
CA SER A 217 8.31 -1.37 12.57
C SER A 217 7.70 -2.43 13.50
N SER A 218 6.41 -2.69 13.42
CA SER A 218 5.76 -3.68 14.29
C SER A 218 6.27 -5.10 14.00
N LEU A 219 6.25 -5.97 15.02
CA LEU A 219 6.64 -7.37 14.88
C LEU A 219 5.82 -8.08 13.79
N ILE A 220 4.54 -7.76 13.67
CA ILE A 220 3.63 -8.34 12.67
C ILE A 220 4.04 -7.94 11.26
N ASP A 221 4.39 -6.66 11.03
CA ASP A 221 4.73 -6.17 9.69
C ASP A 221 6.00 -6.80 9.11
N ASN A 222 6.94 -7.23 9.97
CA ASN A 222 8.22 -7.82 9.58
C ASN A 222 8.29 -9.35 9.74
N SER A 223 7.29 -9.96 10.34
CA SER A 223 7.30 -11.39 10.68
C SER A 223 7.37 -12.30 9.44
N SER A 224 6.62 -11.97 8.38
CA SER A 224 6.56 -12.75 7.14
C SER A 224 7.89 -12.81 6.36
N LEU A 225 8.90 -12.04 6.78
CA LEU A 225 10.25 -12.07 6.21
C LEU A 225 11.18 -13.11 6.90
N LYS A 226 10.70 -13.81 7.93
CA LYS A 226 11.48 -14.76 8.72
C LYS A 226 10.97 -16.19 8.53
N LYS A 227 11.87 -17.17 8.54
CA LYS A 227 11.53 -18.61 8.42
C LYS A 227 10.62 -19.10 9.56
N GLU A 228 10.84 -18.59 10.75
CA GLU A 228 10.09 -18.93 11.96
C GLU A 228 8.59 -18.62 11.81
N TYR A 229 8.24 -17.57 11.08
CA TYR A 229 6.86 -17.20 10.78
C TYR A 229 6.06 -18.34 10.13
N PHE A 230 6.72 -19.11 9.27
CA PHE A 230 6.09 -20.22 8.55
C PHE A 230 6.10 -21.51 9.37
N ASN A 231 7.28 -21.93 9.81
CA ASN A 231 7.49 -23.23 10.44
C ASN A 231 6.91 -23.29 11.85
N ALA A 232 7.16 -22.28 12.69
CA ALA A 232 6.68 -22.25 14.07
C ALA A 232 5.14 -22.19 14.13
N ARG A 233 4.50 -21.39 13.28
CA ARG A 233 3.03 -21.30 13.26
C ARG A 233 2.38 -22.61 12.80
N ALA A 234 2.93 -23.27 11.79
CA ALA A 234 2.39 -24.55 11.32
C ALA A 234 2.41 -25.62 12.43
N GLN A 235 3.48 -25.68 13.22
CA GLN A 235 3.68 -26.70 14.23
C GLN A 235 3.15 -26.32 15.61
N HIS A 236 3.51 -25.13 16.12
CA HIS A 236 3.26 -24.74 17.51
C HIS A 236 1.95 -23.94 17.70
N TYR A 237 1.30 -23.57 16.60
CA TYR A 237 0.00 -22.95 16.65
C TYR A 237 -1.08 -23.80 15.98
N PHE A 238 -1.09 -23.96 14.65
CA PHE A 238 -2.19 -24.62 13.95
C PHE A 238 -2.33 -26.08 14.39
N LYS A 239 -1.23 -26.84 14.28
CA LYS A 239 -1.24 -28.25 14.68
C LYS A 239 -1.50 -28.41 16.17
N PHE A 240 -0.92 -27.55 17.02
CA PHE A 240 -1.15 -27.59 18.47
C PHE A 240 -2.63 -27.43 18.83
N LEU A 241 -3.33 -26.46 18.26
CA LEU A 241 -4.76 -26.26 18.53
C LEU A 241 -5.62 -27.42 17.99
N ILE A 242 -5.24 -27.99 16.84
CA ILE A 242 -5.90 -29.15 16.27
C ILE A 242 -5.76 -30.37 17.22
N ASP A 243 -4.53 -30.69 17.59
CA ASP A 243 -4.22 -31.84 18.45
C ASP A 243 -4.94 -31.71 19.81
N ARG A 244 -4.91 -30.50 20.40
CA ARG A 244 -5.57 -30.20 21.67
C ARG A 244 -7.10 -30.28 21.56
N SER A 245 -7.67 -29.86 20.44
CA SER A 245 -9.10 -29.99 20.17
C SER A 245 -9.54 -31.46 20.06
N ILE A 246 -8.76 -32.26 19.33
CA ILE A 246 -9.02 -33.71 19.17
C ILE A 246 -8.92 -34.43 20.50
N GLU A 247 -7.90 -34.11 21.32
CA GLU A 247 -7.74 -34.66 22.66
C GLU A 247 -8.98 -34.38 23.55
N MET A 248 -9.56 -33.17 23.45
CA MET A 248 -10.67 -32.77 24.34
C MET A 248 -12.06 -33.17 23.82
N TYR A 249 -12.26 -33.17 22.50
CA TYR A 249 -13.58 -33.28 21.88
C TYR A 249 -13.68 -34.40 20.86
N GLY A 250 -12.60 -35.09 20.50
CA GLY A 250 -12.55 -36.06 19.42
C GLY A 250 -12.58 -35.47 18.02
N GLU A 251 -12.80 -34.17 17.89
CA GLU A 251 -12.88 -33.41 16.64
C GLU A 251 -12.36 -31.99 16.82
N VAL A 252 -12.22 -31.25 15.73
CA VAL A 252 -11.82 -29.83 15.76
C VAL A 252 -13.09 -28.95 15.70
N PRO A 253 -13.47 -28.27 16.81
CA PRO A 253 -14.66 -27.43 16.84
C PRO A 253 -14.59 -26.31 15.79
N LEU A 254 -15.77 -25.94 15.26
CA LEU A 254 -15.85 -24.91 14.19
C LEU A 254 -15.17 -23.59 14.57
N PHE A 255 -15.26 -23.14 15.82
CA PHE A 255 -14.62 -21.88 16.21
C PHE A 255 -13.08 -21.96 16.17
N ILE A 256 -12.48 -23.11 16.41
CA ILE A 256 -11.04 -23.36 16.22
C ILE A 256 -10.71 -23.39 14.73
N GLN A 257 -11.54 -24.01 13.90
CA GLN A 257 -11.36 -23.99 12.45
C GLN A 257 -11.42 -22.55 11.90
N TYR A 258 -12.37 -21.71 12.36
CA TYR A 258 -12.44 -20.28 12.01
C TYR A 258 -11.20 -19.51 12.49
N THR A 259 -10.73 -19.78 13.71
CA THR A 259 -9.51 -19.18 14.28
C THR A 259 -8.28 -19.50 13.43
N ILE A 260 -8.06 -20.78 13.11
CA ILE A 260 -6.94 -21.23 12.29
C ILE A 260 -7.04 -20.63 10.87
N MET A 261 -8.23 -20.68 10.26
CA MET A 261 -8.43 -20.20 8.89
C MET A 261 -8.23 -18.69 8.76
N TYR A 262 -8.61 -17.91 9.78
CA TYR A 262 -8.38 -16.47 9.80
C TYR A 262 -6.90 -16.13 9.69
N ASP A 263 -6.02 -16.92 10.32
CA ASP A 263 -4.58 -16.70 10.24
C ASP A 263 -3.92 -17.36 9.01
N LEU A 264 -4.45 -18.50 8.57
CA LEU A 264 -3.99 -19.18 7.36
C LEU A 264 -4.19 -18.34 6.09
N GLN A 265 -5.25 -17.53 6.02
CA GLN A 265 -5.49 -16.69 4.85
C GLN A 265 -4.31 -15.77 4.54
N TRP A 266 -3.67 -15.18 5.54
CA TRP A 266 -2.51 -14.30 5.36
C TRP A 266 -1.29 -15.07 4.86
N LEU A 267 -1.16 -16.32 5.25
CA LEU A 267 -0.08 -17.20 4.79
C LEU A 267 -0.29 -17.62 3.33
N PHE A 268 -1.52 -17.94 2.95
CA PHE A 268 -1.88 -18.26 1.57
C PHE A 268 -1.85 -17.03 0.63
N ASP A 269 -1.96 -15.82 1.15
CA ASP A 269 -1.87 -14.57 0.37
C ASP A 269 -0.42 -14.17 0.04
N ILE A 270 0.58 -14.80 0.65
CA ILE A 270 2.00 -14.55 0.34
C ILE A 270 2.32 -15.12 -1.04
N SER A 271 2.65 -14.23 -1.97
CA SER A 271 2.89 -14.61 -3.37
C SER A 271 4.20 -15.38 -3.56
N SER A 272 5.29 -14.97 -2.89
CA SER A 272 6.62 -15.57 -3.05
C SER A 272 7.36 -15.72 -1.72
N VAL A 273 8.02 -16.84 -1.55
CA VAL A 273 8.86 -17.18 -0.38
C VAL A 273 10.26 -17.65 -0.79
N ASN A 274 10.64 -17.51 -2.06
CA ASN A 274 11.90 -18.05 -2.60
C ASN A 274 13.15 -17.49 -1.92
N ASN A 275 13.09 -16.26 -1.39
CA ASN A 275 14.21 -15.65 -0.66
C ASN A 275 14.19 -15.95 0.85
N ILE A 276 13.20 -16.71 1.32
CA ILE A 276 12.99 -17.00 2.75
C ILE A 276 13.13 -18.49 3.03
N LEU A 277 12.52 -19.33 2.19
CA LEU A 277 12.50 -20.79 2.34
C LEU A 277 13.23 -21.45 1.18
N THR A 278 14.01 -22.48 1.50
CA THR A 278 14.56 -23.40 0.49
C THR A 278 13.45 -24.25 -0.12
N SER A 279 13.70 -24.85 -1.29
CA SER A 279 12.74 -25.74 -1.95
C SER A 279 12.32 -26.94 -1.06
N VAL A 280 13.21 -27.41 -0.19
CA VAL A 280 12.94 -28.52 0.75
C VAL A 280 12.01 -28.03 1.88
N GLU A 281 12.33 -26.88 2.48
CA GLU A 281 11.51 -26.27 3.53
C GLU A 281 10.11 -25.95 3.02
N LEU A 282 10.01 -25.40 1.81
CA LEU A 282 8.74 -25.10 1.18
C LEU A 282 7.88 -26.36 0.93
N LYS A 283 8.49 -27.45 0.46
CA LYS A 283 7.78 -28.74 0.31
C LYS A 283 7.27 -29.26 1.65
N LYS A 284 8.09 -29.16 2.71
CA LYS A 284 7.69 -29.55 4.08
C LYS A 284 6.52 -28.72 4.57
N LEU A 285 6.61 -27.39 4.45
CA LEU A 285 5.53 -26.48 4.83
C LEU A 285 4.22 -26.78 4.09
N ARG A 286 4.28 -26.98 2.78
CA ARG A 286 3.08 -27.31 1.98
C ARG A 286 2.45 -28.63 2.40
N LYS A 287 3.26 -29.63 2.78
CA LYS A 287 2.74 -30.90 3.33
C LYS A 287 2.01 -30.66 4.64
N GLN A 288 2.60 -29.90 5.57
CA GLN A 288 1.97 -29.57 6.84
C GLN A 288 0.68 -28.78 6.65
N LEU A 289 0.68 -27.76 5.77
CA LEU A 289 -0.54 -27.00 5.46
C LEU A 289 -1.64 -27.88 4.85
N TYR A 290 -1.26 -28.81 3.98
CA TYR A 290 -2.23 -29.77 3.43
C TYR A 290 -2.87 -30.63 4.52
N GLU A 291 -2.08 -31.13 5.47
CA GLU A 291 -2.55 -31.92 6.61
C GLU A 291 -3.50 -31.09 7.51
N ILE A 292 -3.13 -29.82 7.80
CA ILE A 292 -3.96 -28.90 8.56
C ILE A 292 -5.30 -28.64 7.86
N MET A 293 -5.27 -28.43 6.53
CA MET A 293 -6.47 -28.14 5.76
C MET A 293 -7.50 -29.29 5.76
N GLN A 294 -7.10 -30.53 6.07
CA GLN A 294 -8.05 -31.64 6.19
C GLN A 294 -9.00 -31.51 7.39
N TYR A 295 -8.64 -30.69 8.39
CA TYR A 295 -9.44 -30.39 9.57
C TYR A 295 -10.28 -29.08 9.44
N ILE A 296 -10.20 -28.40 8.30
CA ILE A 296 -10.97 -27.17 8.06
C ILE A 296 -12.11 -27.46 7.11
N ASP A 297 -13.33 -27.20 7.52
CA ASP A 297 -14.52 -27.36 6.68
C ASP A 297 -14.55 -26.35 5.54
N ASP A 298 -15.09 -26.76 4.39
CA ASP A 298 -15.21 -25.88 3.21
C ASP A 298 -16.05 -24.65 3.51
N GLU A 299 -17.10 -24.79 4.34
CA GLU A 299 -17.94 -23.68 4.78
C GLU A 299 -17.16 -22.60 5.51
N VAL A 300 -16.17 -22.97 6.31
CA VAL A 300 -15.29 -22.06 7.03
C VAL A 300 -14.46 -21.24 6.02
N ILE A 301 -13.97 -21.84 4.95
CA ILE A 301 -13.22 -21.18 3.88
C ILE A 301 -14.14 -20.22 3.11
N PHE A 302 -15.32 -20.68 2.71
CA PHE A 302 -16.29 -19.87 1.97
C PHE A 302 -16.74 -18.62 2.73
N LYS A 303 -16.90 -18.73 4.05
CA LYS A 303 -17.41 -17.65 4.90
C LYS A 303 -16.35 -16.64 5.36
N GLN A 304 -15.06 -16.85 5.07
CA GLN A 304 -14.04 -15.85 5.41
C GLN A 304 -14.34 -14.49 4.75
N LYS A 305 -14.34 -13.42 5.56
CA LYS A 305 -14.78 -12.09 5.09
C LYS A 305 -13.66 -11.30 4.39
N ASP A 306 -12.42 -11.52 4.76
CA ASP A 306 -11.25 -10.72 4.33
C ASP A 306 -10.38 -11.43 3.27
N MET A 307 -11.02 -12.30 2.48
CA MET A 307 -10.35 -13.12 1.47
C MET A 307 -11.02 -12.98 0.10
N THR A 308 -10.21 -12.80 -0.94
CA THR A 308 -10.73 -12.78 -2.32
C THR A 308 -11.30 -14.13 -2.74
N ASN A 309 -12.32 -14.11 -3.58
CA ASN A 309 -12.96 -15.35 -4.03
C ASN A 309 -12.00 -16.27 -4.78
N ILE A 310 -11.05 -15.71 -5.54
CA ILE A 310 -10.05 -16.51 -6.24
C ILE A 310 -9.05 -17.17 -5.26
N LEU A 311 -8.73 -16.52 -4.15
CA LEU A 311 -7.88 -17.11 -3.11
C LEU A 311 -8.62 -18.21 -2.36
N LYS A 312 -9.92 -18.03 -2.05
CA LYS A 312 -10.78 -19.09 -1.48
C LYS A 312 -10.80 -20.33 -2.37
N ALA A 313 -10.97 -20.12 -3.66
CA ALA A 313 -10.91 -21.21 -4.64
C ALA A 313 -9.54 -21.91 -4.63
N ASN A 314 -8.44 -21.15 -4.62
CA ASN A 314 -7.10 -21.74 -4.52
C ASN A 314 -6.96 -22.64 -3.29
N ILE A 315 -7.45 -22.19 -2.14
CA ILE A 315 -7.39 -22.95 -0.88
C ILE A 315 -8.22 -24.23 -0.97
N ILE A 316 -9.42 -24.17 -1.53
CA ILE A 316 -10.24 -25.37 -1.78
C ILE A 316 -9.51 -26.33 -2.73
N PHE A 317 -8.95 -25.85 -3.84
CA PHE A 317 -8.19 -26.68 -4.77
C PHE A 317 -6.92 -27.26 -4.14
N PHE A 318 -6.23 -26.50 -3.30
CA PHE A 318 -5.11 -26.99 -2.51
C PHE A 318 -5.52 -28.11 -1.55
N LYS A 319 -6.63 -27.96 -0.84
CA LYS A 319 -7.17 -28.95 0.08
C LYS A 319 -7.49 -30.28 -0.61
N TYR A 320 -8.02 -30.24 -1.83
CA TYR A 320 -8.47 -31.44 -2.54
C TYR A 320 -7.43 -32.03 -3.48
N LYS A 321 -6.27 -31.40 -3.70
CA LYS A 321 -5.16 -31.91 -4.54
C LYS A 321 -5.68 -32.57 -5.82
N ASN A 322 -5.76 -32.00 -6.93
CA ASN A 322 -6.10 -32.61 -8.23
C ASN A 322 -7.30 -33.62 -8.25
N LYS A 323 -7.92 -33.92 -7.09
CA LYS A 323 -9.15 -34.71 -7.03
C LYS A 323 -10.35 -33.95 -7.60
N LEU A 324 -10.23 -32.61 -7.70
CA LEU A 324 -11.26 -31.74 -8.28
C LEU A 324 -11.44 -31.98 -9.77
N GLU A 325 -10.35 -32.24 -10.51
CA GLU A 325 -10.46 -32.61 -11.94
C GLU A 325 -11.30 -33.89 -12.17
N LYS A 326 -11.51 -34.68 -11.11
CA LYS A 326 -12.34 -35.88 -11.11
C LYS A 326 -13.70 -35.71 -10.44
N ASN A 327 -13.97 -34.53 -9.85
CA ASN A 327 -15.23 -34.23 -9.16
C ASN A 327 -15.88 -32.93 -9.71
N TYR A 328 -16.52 -33.09 -10.88
CA TYR A 328 -17.19 -32.02 -11.62
C TYR A 328 -18.23 -31.24 -10.79
N GLU A 329 -18.97 -31.90 -9.90
CA GLU A 329 -20.00 -31.25 -9.08
C GLU A 329 -19.40 -30.31 -8.02
N LEU A 330 -18.26 -30.70 -7.41
CA LEU A 330 -17.57 -29.83 -6.45
C LEU A 330 -16.97 -28.61 -7.17
N GLU A 331 -16.33 -28.81 -8.31
CA GLU A 331 -15.81 -27.71 -9.14
C GLU A 331 -16.90 -26.72 -9.53
N LYS A 332 -18.03 -27.21 -10.04
CA LYS A 332 -19.20 -26.40 -10.42
C LYS A 332 -19.76 -25.62 -9.22
N THR A 333 -19.81 -26.25 -8.05
CA THR A 333 -20.26 -25.61 -6.82
C THR A 333 -19.32 -24.48 -6.40
N VAL A 334 -18.00 -24.70 -6.43
CA VAL A 334 -16.97 -23.69 -6.12
C VAL A 334 -17.08 -22.51 -7.09
N ILE A 335 -17.15 -22.77 -8.40
CA ILE A 335 -17.28 -21.73 -9.44
C ILE A 335 -18.53 -20.89 -9.20
N LYS A 336 -19.68 -21.52 -9.02
CA LYS A 336 -20.95 -20.82 -8.82
C LYS A 336 -20.97 -20.02 -7.51
N ARG A 337 -20.54 -20.62 -6.42
CA ARG A 337 -20.59 -20.02 -5.09
C ARG A 337 -19.63 -18.84 -4.94
N LEU A 338 -18.44 -18.95 -5.50
CA LEU A 338 -17.41 -17.91 -5.47
C LEU A 338 -17.47 -16.96 -6.67
N LYS A 339 -18.45 -17.12 -7.56
CA LYS A 339 -18.62 -16.29 -8.77
C LYS A 339 -17.30 -16.20 -9.59
N LEU A 340 -16.61 -17.31 -9.76
CA LEU A 340 -15.35 -17.37 -10.51
C LEU A 340 -15.55 -17.20 -12.02
N ASN A 341 -16.80 -17.20 -12.49
CA ASN A 341 -17.20 -16.86 -13.85
C ASN A 341 -17.48 -15.35 -13.99
N THR A 342 -16.67 -14.49 -13.40
CA THR A 342 -16.81 -13.03 -13.54
C THR A 342 -15.76 -12.49 -14.48
N VAL A 343 -16.19 -11.89 -15.56
CA VAL A 343 -15.35 -11.08 -16.47
C VAL A 343 -15.26 -9.66 -15.88
N TYR A 344 -14.05 -9.18 -15.71
CA TYR A 344 -13.78 -7.82 -15.28
C TYR A 344 -13.46 -6.95 -16.49
N ILE A 345 -14.18 -5.87 -16.67
CA ILE A 345 -13.93 -4.88 -17.72
C ILE A 345 -13.00 -3.80 -17.14
N ASP A 346 -11.79 -3.72 -17.66
CA ASP A 346 -10.79 -2.73 -17.25
C ASP A 346 -11.00 -1.40 -17.97
N VAL A 347 -11.22 -1.46 -19.29
CA VAL A 347 -11.47 -0.27 -20.12
C VAL A 347 -12.78 -0.44 -20.85
N PHE A 348 -13.62 0.59 -20.80
CA PHE A 348 -14.86 0.69 -21.56
C PHE A 348 -14.97 2.12 -22.09
N GLU A 349 -14.58 2.33 -23.34
CA GLU A 349 -14.53 3.66 -23.93
C GLU A 349 -15.15 3.68 -25.33
N ILE A 350 -15.96 4.70 -25.61
CA ILE A 350 -16.49 4.97 -26.95
C ILE A 350 -15.80 6.23 -27.46
N VAL A 351 -15.05 6.11 -28.55
CA VAL A 351 -14.31 7.19 -29.20
C VAL A 351 -14.50 7.07 -30.71
N ASN A 352 -14.90 8.17 -31.37
CA ASN A 352 -15.12 8.22 -32.83
C ASN A 352 -15.97 7.06 -33.35
N ASP A 353 -17.13 6.84 -32.74
CA ASP A 353 -18.10 5.78 -33.09
C ASP A 353 -17.51 4.36 -33.07
N LYS A 354 -16.48 4.14 -32.26
CA LYS A 354 -15.93 2.83 -31.93
C LYS A 354 -15.95 2.61 -30.44
N LEU A 355 -16.49 1.48 -30.03
CA LEU A 355 -16.38 0.99 -28.68
C LEU A 355 -15.11 0.16 -28.53
N TYR A 356 -14.28 0.51 -27.58
CA TYR A 356 -13.12 -0.24 -27.16
C TYR A 356 -13.37 -0.88 -25.79
N ILE A 357 -13.21 -2.21 -25.72
CA ILE A 357 -13.32 -2.97 -24.49
C ILE A 357 -11.99 -3.70 -24.27
N LEU A 358 -11.38 -3.47 -23.10
CA LEU A 358 -10.32 -4.30 -22.57
C LEU A 358 -10.88 -5.01 -21.33
N GLY A 359 -10.85 -6.34 -21.35
CA GLY A 359 -11.39 -7.16 -20.28
C GLY A 359 -10.44 -8.26 -19.84
N ASN A 360 -10.71 -8.82 -18.66
CA ASN A 360 -9.95 -9.93 -18.14
C ASN A 360 -10.81 -10.92 -17.37
N LEU A 361 -10.36 -12.17 -17.34
CA LEU A 361 -10.92 -13.26 -16.56
C LEU A 361 -9.80 -13.91 -15.75
N PRO A 362 -9.76 -13.72 -14.42
CA PRO A 362 -8.92 -14.55 -13.55
C PRO A 362 -9.43 -15.99 -13.61
N THR A 363 -8.62 -16.90 -14.10
CA THR A 363 -9.02 -18.30 -14.25
C THR A 363 -8.02 -19.26 -13.60
N MET A 364 -8.53 -20.33 -13.02
CA MET A 364 -7.75 -21.47 -12.55
C MET A 364 -7.84 -22.68 -13.50
N LEU A 365 -8.75 -22.64 -14.46
CA LEU A 365 -9.19 -23.77 -15.29
C LEU A 365 -8.98 -23.55 -16.78
N ASN A 366 -8.10 -22.61 -17.18
CA ASN A 366 -7.85 -22.23 -18.56
C ASN A 366 -9.13 -21.86 -19.36
N ASN A 367 -10.15 -21.37 -18.67
CA ASN A 367 -11.36 -20.88 -19.32
C ASN A 367 -11.05 -19.65 -20.16
N LYS A 368 -11.67 -19.58 -21.34
CA LYS A 368 -11.61 -18.42 -22.24
C LYS A 368 -12.94 -17.68 -22.24
N VAL A 369 -12.89 -16.43 -22.67
CA VAL A 369 -14.07 -15.59 -22.84
C VAL A 369 -14.43 -15.52 -24.31
N GLU A 370 -15.69 -15.66 -24.62
CA GLU A 370 -16.27 -15.34 -25.93
C GLU A 370 -17.17 -14.12 -25.78
N VAL A 371 -17.01 -13.17 -26.68
CA VAL A 371 -17.82 -11.93 -26.71
C VAL A 371 -18.81 -12.02 -27.87
N TYR A 372 -20.06 -11.74 -27.57
CA TYR A 372 -21.14 -11.75 -28.55
C TYR A 372 -21.75 -10.36 -28.70
N LEU A 373 -21.89 -9.91 -29.91
CA LEU A 373 -22.59 -8.68 -30.31
C LEU A 373 -23.88 -9.05 -31.04
N ASN A 374 -25.04 -8.72 -30.44
CA ASN A 374 -26.34 -9.09 -31.01
C ASN A 374 -26.43 -10.59 -31.43
N ASN A 375 -25.93 -11.46 -30.53
CA ASN A 375 -25.82 -12.91 -30.69
C ASN A 375 -24.80 -13.38 -31.75
N LYS A 376 -24.04 -12.49 -32.38
CA LYS A 376 -22.92 -12.84 -33.28
C LYS A 376 -21.62 -12.84 -32.50
N LYS A 377 -20.86 -13.95 -32.53
CA LYS A 377 -19.54 -14.05 -31.90
C LYS A 377 -18.55 -13.12 -32.59
N LEU A 378 -17.76 -12.40 -31.78
CA LEU A 378 -16.69 -11.52 -32.23
C LEU A 378 -15.32 -12.21 -32.14
N GLU A 379 -14.42 -11.81 -33.03
CA GLU A 379 -13.01 -12.11 -32.87
C GLU A 379 -12.38 -11.24 -31.79
N LEU A 380 -11.58 -11.84 -30.95
CA LEU A 380 -10.89 -11.17 -29.85
C LEU A 380 -9.39 -11.18 -30.11
N ASN A 381 -8.72 -10.08 -29.75
CA ASN A 381 -7.28 -10.08 -29.59
C ASN A 381 -6.97 -10.58 -28.16
N GLU A 382 -6.41 -11.79 -28.08
CA GLU A 382 -6.02 -12.38 -26.79
C GLU A 382 -4.73 -11.74 -26.29
N LEU A 383 -4.72 -11.33 -25.04
CA LEU A 383 -3.59 -10.71 -24.36
C LEU A 383 -3.21 -11.53 -23.12
N HIS A 384 -1.95 -11.50 -22.77
CA HIS A 384 -1.46 -12.11 -21.53
C HIS A 384 -0.66 -11.09 -20.74
N PHE A 385 -1.06 -10.91 -19.48
CA PHE A 385 -0.39 -10.03 -18.52
C PHE A 385 0.17 -10.86 -17.37
N PRO A 386 1.42 -11.34 -17.44
CA PRO A 386 2.02 -12.21 -16.41
C PRO A 386 1.96 -11.62 -15.00
N GLN A 387 1.99 -10.29 -14.87
CA GLN A 387 1.89 -9.58 -13.61
C GLN A 387 0.51 -9.68 -12.94
N ARG A 388 -0.52 -10.13 -13.66
CA ARG A 388 -1.85 -10.41 -13.12
C ARG A 388 -2.04 -11.87 -12.70
N ASP A 389 -1.12 -12.73 -13.07
CA ASP A 389 -1.10 -14.12 -12.58
C ASP A 389 -0.99 -14.10 -11.05
N LYS A 390 -1.67 -15.03 -10.40
CA LYS A 390 -1.67 -15.12 -8.94
C LYS A 390 -0.81 -16.28 -8.48
N TYR A 391 -0.02 -15.99 -7.46
CA TYR A 391 0.88 -16.94 -6.83
C TYR A 391 0.55 -17.05 -5.34
N CYS A 392 0.74 -18.24 -4.81
CA CYS A 392 0.64 -18.57 -3.40
C CYS A 392 1.88 -19.37 -3.01
N LEU A 393 2.65 -18.89 -2.06
CA LEU A 393 3.88 -19.53 -1.61
C LEU A 393 4.76 -19.99 -2.79
N SER A 394 5.00 -19.06 -3.74
CA SER A 394 5.78 -19.28 -4.98
C SER A 394 5.17 -20.22 -6.01
N TYR A 395 3.95 -20.70 -5.83
CA TYR A 395 3.26 -21.52 -6.84
C TYR A 395 2.16 -20.72 -7.52
N LYS A 396 2.16 -20.74 -8.86
CA LYS A 396 1.10 -20.11 -9.63
C LYS A 396 -0.20 -20.92 -9.48
N TYR A 397 -1.27 -20.25 -9.09
CA TYR A 397 -2.58 -20.88 -8.94
C TYR A 397 -3.67 -20.29 -9.83
N SER A 398 -3.45 -19.11 -10.39
CA SER A 398 -4.41 -18.51 -11.32
C SER A 398 -3.65 -17.81 -12.44
N THR A 399 -4.12 -18.01 -13.65
CA THR A 399 -3.70 -17.27 -14.84
C THR A 399 -4.74 -16.19 -15.13
N ASN A 400 -4.30 -15.02 -15.58
CA ASN A 400 -5.19 -13.98 -16.01
C ASN A 400 -5.34 -14.02 -17.54
N TYR A 401 -6.50 -14.48 -18.03
CA TYR A 401 -6.85 -14.38 -19.44
C TYR A 401 -7.36 -12.97 -19.72
N SER A 402 -6.71 -12.24 -20.60
CA SER A 402 -7.11 -10.90 -20.99
C SER A 402 -7.42 -10.84 -22.48
N PHE A 403 -8.30 -9.93 -22.86
CA PHE A 403 -8.74 -9.76 -24.23
C PHE A 403 -9.09 -8.30 -24.52
N GLU A 404 -8.92 -7.91 -25.76
CA GLU A 404 -9.45 -6.65 -26.27
C GLU A 404 -10.34 -6.87 -27.48
N VAL A 405 -11.31 -5.98 -27.67
CA VAL A 405 -12.19 -5.95 -28.82
C VAL A 405 -12.56 -4.52 -29.18
N GLU A 406 -12.54 -4.21 -30.46
CA GLU A 406 -13.07 -2.96 -30.99
C GLU A 406 -14.37 -3.24 -31.75
N ILE A 407 -15.41 -2.46 -31.46
CA ILE A 407 -16.74 -2.62 -32.05
C ILE A 407 -17.13 -1.29 -32.75
N PRO A 408 -17.29 -1.25 -34.06
CA PRO A 408 -17.83 -0.08 -34.73
C PRO A 408 -19.31 0.10 -34.36
N LEU A 409 -19.71 1.33 -34.04
CA LEU A 409 -21.06 1.69 -33.64
C LEU A 409 -21.71 2.53 -34.75
N ASP A 410 -23.01 2.34 -34.94
CA ASP A 410 -23.87 3.16 -35.77
C ASP A 410 -24.95 3.76 -34.88
N GLU A 411 -25.11 5.07 -34.89
CA GLU A 411 -26.07 5.80 -34.04
C GLU A 411 -27.52 5.31 -34.13
N LYS A 412 -27.90 4.71 -35.27
CA LYS A 412 -29.26 4.22 -35.53
C LYS A 412 -29.51 2.82 -34.95
N LYS A 413 -28.49 2.15 -34.38
CA LYS A 413 -28.60 0.76 -33.92
C LYS A 413 -28.53 0.68 -32.41
N GLU A 414 -29.19 -0.32 -31.89
CA GLU A 414 -29.00 -0.78 -30.48
C GLU A 414 -28.13 -2.03 -30.53
N TYR A 415 -27.21 -2.10 -29.52
CA TYR A 415 -26.25 -3.19 -29.43
C TYR A 415 -26.39 -3.89 -28.09
N GLU A 416 -26.42 -5.22 -28.12
CA GLU A 416 -26.38 -6.09 -26.95
C GLU A 416 -25.01 -6.80 -26.93
N ILE A 417 -24.25 -6.65 -25.84
CA ILE A 417 -22.96 -7.31 -25.63
C ILE A 417 -23.11 -8.33 -24.49
N LYS A 418 -22.75 -9.57 -24.77
CA LYS A 418 -22.73 -10.69 -23.83
C LYS A 418 -21.32 -11.29 -23.75
N PHE A 419 -20.99 -11.83 -22.60
CA PHE A 419 -19.76 -12.57 -22.36
C PHE A 419 -20.12 -13.99 -21.96
N LYS A 420 -19.58 -14.98 -22.67
CA LYS A 420 -19.85 -16.39 -22.47
C LYS A 420 -18.57 -17.21 -22.42
N SER A 421 -18.63 -18.36 -21.76
CA SER A 421 -17.61 -19.40 -21.90
C SER A 421 -17.77 -20.15 -23.23
N PRO A 422 -16.75 -20.89 -23.71
CA PRO A 422 -16.88 -21.78 -24.87
C PRO A 422 -17.97 -22.83 -24.72
N ASN A 423 -18.39 -23.12 -23.50
CA ASN A 423 -19.47 -24.07 -23.18
C ASN A 423 -20.84 -23.37 -23.02
N ASP A 424 -21.01 -22.19 -23.60
CA ASP A 424 -22.26 -21.39 -23.62
C ASP A 424 -22.80 -20.98 -22.23
N VAL A 425 -21.93 -20.91 -21.22
CA VAL A 425 -22.30 -20.41 -19.89
C VAL A 425 -22.06 -18.91 -19.82
N ASP A 426 -23.09 -18.15 -19.44
CA ASP A 426 -22.99 -16.70 -19.27
C ASP A 426 -22.02 -16.32 -18.13
N PHE A 427 -21.12 -15.38 -18.40
CA PHE A 427 -20.28 -14.77 -17.38
C PHE A 427 -20.99 -13.61 -16.70
N PHE A 428 -20.71 -13.44 -15.40
CA PHE A 428 -21.02 -12.20 -14.70
C PHE A 428 -20.08 -11.10 -15.21
N ILE A 429 -20.59 -9.87 -15.26
CA ILE A 429 -19.78 -8.70 -15.65
C ILE A 429 -19.53 -7.86 -14.42
N ASP A 430 -18.28 -7.52 -14.15
CA ASP A 430 -17.90 -6.49 -13.20
C ASP A 430 -16.89 -5.52 -13.83
N PHE A 431 -16.57 -4.43 -13.15
CA PHE A 431 -15.72 -3.37 -13.69
C PHE A 431 -14.58 -3.09 -12.74
N SER A 432 -13.35 -3.14 -13.26
CA SER A 432 -12.15 -2.77 -12.53
C SER A 432 -12.09 -1.25 -12.31
N ARG A 433 -11.34 -0.80 -11.31
CA ARG A 433 -11.06 0.64 -11.15
C ARG A 433 -9.75 0.94 -11.89
N PRO A 434 -9.66 1.97 -12.69
CA PRO A 434 -10.56 3.13 -12.82
C PRO A 434 -11.51 3.10 -14.03
N CYS A 435 -12.13 1.99 -14.36
CA CYS A 435 -13.10 1.94 -15.45
C CYS A 435 -14.20 3.00 -15.28
N ASN A 436 -14.60 3.64 -16.39
CA ASN A 436 -15.66 4.65 -16.41
C ASN A 436 -17.08 4.05 -16.33
N PHE A 437 -17.18 2.78 -16.01
CA PHE A 437 -18.42 2.05 -15.77
C PHE A 437 -18.33 1.36 -14.40
N SER A 438 -19.45 1.15 -13.72
CA SER A 438 -19.51 0.37 -12.48
C SER A 438 -20.86 -0.29 -12.28
N ARG A 439 -20.91 -1.38 -11.52
CA ARG A 439 -22.18 -2.03 -11.14
C ARG A 439 -23.04 -1.17 -10.24
N ILE A 440 -22.45 -0.30 -9.40
CA ILE A 440 -23.18 0.62 -8.52
C ILE A 440 -24.00 1.60 -9.33
N VAL A 441 -23.39 2.20 -10.36
CA VAL A 441 -24.04 3.15 -11.25
C VAL A 441 -24.89 2.43 -12.31
N GLY A 442 -24.38 1.33 -12.87
CA GLY A 442 -25.07 0.52 -13.86
C GLY A 442 -25.27 1.19 -15.21
N TYR A 443 -24.57 2.30 -15.49
CA TYR A 443 -24.54 2.93 -16.83
C TYR A 443 -23.27 3.77 -17.03
N ALA A 444 -22.94 3.99 -18.30
CA ALA A 444 -21.98 5.00 -18.77
C ALA A 444 -22.61 5.80 -19.92
N LYS A 445 -22.14 7.04 -20.14
CA LYS A 445 -22.62 7.88 -21.23
C LYS A 445 -21.49 8.61 -21.93
N THR A 446 -21.67 8.81 -23.23
CA THR A 446 -20.88 9.75 -24.03
C THR A 446 -21.78 10.90 -24.53
N LYS A 447 -21.32 11.66 -25.51
CA LYS A 447 -22.16 12.66 -26.19
C LYS A 447 -23.38 11.98 -26.86
N ASP A 448 -23.16 10.90 -27.61
CA ASP A 448 -24.12 10.31 -28.54
C ASP A 448 -24.70 8.98 -28.06
N TYR A 449 -23.99 8.27 -27.17
CA TYR A 449 -24.38 6.94 -26.69
C TYR A 449 -24.64 6.87 -25.19
N MET A 450 -25.52 5.96 -24.80
CA MET A 450 -25.73 5.51 -23.43
C MET A 450 -25.58 3.99 -23.35
N SER A 451 -24.67 3.53 -22.50
CA SER A 451 -24.43 2.12 -22.22
C SER A 451 -25.02 1.77 -20.85
N CYS A 452 -25.83 0.72 -20.76
CA CYS A 452 -26.48 0.27 -19.54
C CYS A 452 -26.12 -1.19 -19.26
N LEU A 453 -25.89 -1.52 -17.99
CA LEU A 453 -25.78 -2.89 -17.52
C LEU A 453 -27.20 -3.39 -17.13
N GLU A 454 -27.69 -4.40 -17.83
CA GLU A 454 -29.00 -5.00 -17.61
C GLU A 454 -28.84 -6.53 -17.69
N ASP A 455 -29.24 -7.25 -16.64
CA ASP A 455 -29.19 -8.72 -16.58
C ASP A 455 -27.90 -9.37 -17.09
N ASN A 456 -26.74 -8.86 -16.61
CA ASN A 456 -25.41 -9.27 -17.05
C ASN A 456 -25.11 -9.08 -18.57
N LYS A 457 -25.78 -8.14 -19.19
CA LYS A 457 -25.52 -7.69 -20.56
C LYS A 457 -25.23 -6.22 -20.58
N ILE A 458 -24.42 -5.77 -21.54
CA ILE A 458 -24.23 -4.35 -21.78
C ILE A 458 -25.07 -3.96 -22.99
N ILE A 459 -26.04 -3.09 -22.78
CA ILE A 459 -26.89 -2.54 -23.82
C ILE A 459 -26.40 -1.14 -24.18
N ILE A 460 -26.09 -0.90 -25.44
CA ILE A 460 -25.66 0.40 -25.96
C ILE A 460 -26.70 0.92 -26.92
N LYS A 461 -27.13 2.15 -26.70
CA LYS A 461 -28.13 2.82 -27.55
C LYS A 461 -27.84 4.31 -27.64
N GLN A 462 -28.48 4.97 -28.62
CA GLN A 462 -28.42 6.42 -28.75
C GLN A 462 -28.89 7.12 -27.47
N LYS A 463 -28.14 8.10 -27.02
CA LYS A 463 -28.45 8.84 -25.82
C LYS A 463 -29.58 9.85 -26.04
N ARG A 464 -30.67 9.70 -25.27
CA ARG A 464 -31.71 10.71 -25.11
C ARG A 464 -31.61 11.36 -23.74
N ASN A 465 -31.63 12.70 -23.66
CA ASN A 465 -31.44 13.40 -22.38
C ASN A 465 -32.45 13.00 -21.30
N LYS A 466 -33.71 12.76 -21.69
CA LYS A 466 -34.78 12.29 -20.81
C LYS A 466 -34.46 10.91 -20.20
N ASP A 467 -33.91 10.00 -21.00
CA ASP A 467 -33.55 8.65 -20.54
C ASP A 467 -32.41 8.67 -19.53
N TRP A 468 -31.40 9.51 -19.77
CA TRP A 468 -30.29 9.69 -18.84
C TRP A 468 -30.76 10.21 -17.47
N LEU A 469 -31.60 11.25 -17.42
CA LEU A 469 -32.12 11.79 -16.19
C LEU A 469 -32.93 10.74 -15.41
N LYS A 470 -33.82 10.02 -16.11
CA LYS A 470 -34.62 8.93 -15.52
C LYS A 470 -33.72 7.84 -14.93
N ARG A 471 -32.66 7.46 -15.65
CA ARG A 471 -31.68 6.47 -15.17
C ARG A 471 -30.91 6.96 -13.97
N GLU A 472 -30.51 8.24 -13.95
CA GLU A 472 -29.79 8.85 -12.84
C GLU A 472 -30.63 8.83 -11.54
N PHE A 473 -31.89 9.20 -11.60
CA PHE A 473 -32.81 9.11 -10.45
C PHE A 473 -32.96 7.67 -9.94
N LYS A 474 -33.12 6.70 -10.85
CA LYS A 474 -33.16 5.28 -10.49
C LYS A 474 -31.87 4.83 -9.80
N THR A 475 -30.73 5.28 -10.29
CA THR A 475 -29.41 4.97 -9.73
C THR A 475 -29.25 5.55 -8.32
N LEU A 476 -29.60 6.82 -8.10
CA LEU A 476 -29.56 7.46 -6.79
C LEU A 476 -30.45 6.74 -5.78
N PHE A 477 -31.68 6.39 -6.19
CA PHE A 477 -32.60 5.62 -5.33
C PHE A 477 -32.05 4.25 -4.97
N SER A 478 -31.44 3.55 -5.95
CA SER A 478 -30.79 2.25 -5.74
C SER A 478 -29.62 2.37 -4.73
N MET A 479 -28.77 3.40 -4.86
CA MET A 479 -27.66 3.65 -3.95
C MET A 479 -28.13 3.89 -2.51
N LEU A 480 -29.20 4.65 -2.33
CA LEU A 480 -29.81 4.89 -1.02
C LEU A 480 -30.43 3.64 -0.42
N LYS A 481 -31.06 2.79 -1.24
CA LYS A 481 -31.71 1.54 -0.80
C LYS A 481 -30.68 0.49 -0.41
N LYS A 482 -29.64 0.28 -1.24
CA LYS A 482 -28.63 -0.74 -1.03
C LYS A 482 -27.61 -0.38 0.06
N ARG A 483 -27.40 0.89 0.34
CA ARG A 483 -26.47 1.41 1.36
C ARG A 483 -25.06 0.81 1.27
N GLU A 484 -24.56 0.64 0.05
CA GLU A 484 -23.22 0.09 -0.15
C GLU A 484 -22.14 0.95 0.53
N GLN A 485 -21.01 0.34 0.87
CA GLN A 485 -19.92 1.05 1.56
C GLN A 485 -19.54 2.33 0.83
N GLY A 486 -19.52 3.46 1.55
CA GLY A 486 -19.22 4.78 0.99
C GLY A 486 -20.44 5.60 0.55
N TYR A 487 -21.68 5.07 0.64
CA TYR A 487 -22.86 5.78 0.18
C TYR A 487 -23.09 7.13 0.90
N LYS A 488 -22.71 7.24 2.19
CA LYS A 488 -22.85 8.48 2.98
C LYS A 488 -22.07 9.67 2.41
N THR A 489 -20.99 9.41 1.69
CA THR A 489 -20.17 10.45 1.04
C THR A 489 -20.39 10.50 -0.46
N GLY A 490 -20.61 9.36 -1.10
CA GLY A 490 -20.80 9.23 -2.53
C GLY A 490 -22.10 9.85 -3.03
N VAL A 491 -23.21 9.55 -2.38
CA VAL A 491 -24.54 10.05 -2.81
C VAL A 491 -24.66 11.56 -2.68
N PRO A 492 -24.32 12.21 -1.54
CA PRO A 492 -24.40 13.68 -1.45
C PRO A 492 -23.52 14.38 -2.49
N LEU A 493 -22.28 13.91 -2.72
CA LEU A 493 -21.40 14.53 -3.70
C LEU A 493 -21.92 14.36 -5.13
N ARG A 494 -22.57 13.22 -5.43
CA ARG A 494 -23.22 12.99 -6.72
C ARG A 494 -24.44 13.91 -6.90
N LEU A 495 -25.23 14.17 -5.87
CA LEU A 495 -26.33 15.14 -5.91
C LEU A 495 -25.82 16.56 -6.17
N ILE A 496 -24.77 16.98 -5.47
CA ILE A 496 -24.13 18.30 -5.69
C ILE A 496 -23.64 18.41 -7.13
N TYR A 497 -23.04 17.34 -7.68
CA TYR A 497 -22.66 17.32 -9.09
C TYR A 497 -23.85 17.54 -10.02
N LEU A 498 -24.97 16.86 -9.81
CA LEU A 498 -26.15 17.00 -10.67
C LEU A 498 -26.76 18.40 -10.61
N LEU A 499 -26.85 18.98 -9.42
CA LEU A 499 -27.37 20.35 -9.23
C LEU A 499 -26.47 21.40 -9.90
N ALA A 500 -25.16 21.24 -9.84
CA ALA A 500 -24.20 22.13 -10.46
C ALA A 500 -24.00 21.90 -11.97
N TYR A 501 -24.47 20.76 -12.50
CA TYR A 501 -24.21 20.35 -13.89
C TYR A 501 -24.57 21.39 -14.94
N PRO A 502 -25.74 22.10 -14.92
CA PRO A 502 -26.10 23.12 -15.90
C PRO A 502 -25.05 24.23 -16.00
N PHE A 503 -24.43 24.61 -14.88
CA PHE A 503 -23.47 25.72 -14.80
C PHE A 503 -22.02 25.26 -15.08
N MET A 504 -21.71 23.99 -14.83
CA MET A 504 -20.38 23.45 -14.87
C MET A 504 -20.05 22.68 -16.16
N LYS A 505 -21.04 22.13 -16.87
CA LYS A 505 -20.84 21.24 -18.03
C LYS A 505 -19.94 21.80 -19.13
N ASN A 506 -19.93 23.13 -19.32
CA ASN A 506 -19.13 23.81 -20.33
C ASN A 506 -17.82 24.40 -19.80
N LYS A 507 -17.59 24.35 -18.48
CA LYS A 507 -16.35 24.84 -17.89
C LYS A 507 -15.19 23.89 -18.20
N ARG A 508 -14.06 24.46 -18.58
CA ARG A 508 -12.82 23.74 -18.79
C ARG A 508 -11.96 23.85 -17.55
N ILE A 509 -11.66 22.73 -16.90
CA ILE A 509 -10.91 22.68 -15.64
C ILE A 509 -9.73 21.73 -15.81
N TRP A 510 -8.53 22.24 -15.61
CA TRP A 510 -7.31 21.46 -15.57
C TRP A 510 -6.76 21.46 -14.15
N LEU A 511 -6.47 20.27 -13.63
CA LEU A 511 -5.84 20.07 -12.33
C LEU A 511 -4.39 19.66 -12.54
N PHE A 512 -3.48 20.37 -11.87
CA PHE A 512 -2.05 20.10 -11.89
C PHE A 512 -1.63 19.60 -10.53
N MET A 513 -0.72 18.63 -10.50
CA MET A 513 -0.17 18.14 -9.24
C MET A 513 1.15 17.41 -9.44
N ASP A 514 1.97 17.44 -8.41
CA ASP A 514 3.08 16.53 -8.18
C ASP A 514 2.67 15.58 -7.05
N LEU A 515 3.48 15.34 -6.02
CA LEU A 515 3.01 14.68 -4.81
C LEU A 515 2.11 15.64 -4.00
N PRO A 516 1.13 15.12 -3.26
CA PRO A 516 0.25 15.98 -2.45
C PRO A 516 0.97 16.86 -1.42
N SER A 517 2.17 16.47 -0.97
CA SER A 517 2.96 17.19 0.04
C SER A 517 4.00 18.14 -0.53
N ILE A 518 4.39 17.98 -1.80
CA ILE A 518 5.54 18.69 -2.41
C ILE A 518 5.18 19.13 -3.83
N ALA A 519 5.56 20.34 -4.22
CA ALA A 519 5.40 20.89 -5.56
C ALA A 519 6.77 21.31 -6.11
N ASP A 520 7.55 20.36 -6.61
CA ASP A 520 8.92 20.57 -7.10
C ASP A 520 9.28 19.70 -8.31
N ASP A 521 8.30 19.34 -9.14
CA ASP A 521 8.51 18.46 -10.28
C ASP A 521 7.86 19.01 -11.56
N ASN A 522 7.71 18.18 -12.57
CA ASN A 522 7.16 18.50 -13.89
C ASN A 522 5.76 19.15 -13.80
N GLY A 523 4.92 18.71 -12.85
CA GLY A 523 3.58 19.28 -12.63
C GLY A 523 3.62 20.76 -12.27
N ARG A 524 4.52 21.13 -11.35
CA ARG A 524 4.71 22.55 -10.98
C ARG A 524 5.22 23.40 -12.16
N GLN A 525 6.18 22.87 -12.92
CA GLN A 525 6.79 23.64 -14.02
C GLN A 525 5.78 23.87 -15.14
N ILE A 526 5.03 22.84 -15.53
CA ILE A 526 3.99 23.00 -16.55
C ILE A 526 2.83 23.88 -16.07
N TYR A 527 2.50 23.87 -14.76
CA TYR A 527 1.51 24.81 -14.19
C TYR A 527 1.99 26.25 -14.28
N ALA A 528 3.23 26.53 -13.90
CA ALA A 528 3.84 27.84 -14.01
C ALA A 528 3.85 28.38 -15.45
N TYR A 529 4.13 27.50 -16.43
CA TYR A 529 4.06 27.85 -17.85
C TYR A 529 2.62 28.09 -18.33
N ALA A 530 1.67 27.30 -17.85
CA ALA A 530 0.29 27.29 -18.33
C ALA A 530 -0.60 28.40 -17.73
N LYS A 531 -0.28 28.91 -16.53
CA LYS A 531 -1.18 29.73 -15.69
C LYS A 531 -1.84 30.92 -16.42
N ASP A 532 -1.04 31.64 -17.20
CA ASP A 532 -1.48 32.86 -17.92
C ASP A 532 -1.96 32.58 -19.35
N LYS A 533 -1.87 31.32 -19.81
CA LYS A 533 -2.30 30.92 -21.14
C LYS A 533 -3.75 30.48 -21.14
N ASP A 534 -4.41 30.62 -22.29
CA ASP A 534 -5.81 30.13 -22.51
C ASP A 534 -6.75 30.47 -21.33
N PRO A 535 -7.18 31.74 -21.15
CA PRO A 535 -7.96 32.21 -19.97
C PRO A 535 -9.32 31.50 -19.83
N ASN A 536 -9.82 30.88 -20.89
CA ASN A 536 -11.04 30.08 -20.85
C ASN A 536 -10.88 28.73 -20.12
N ILE A 537 -9.65 28.34 -19.78
CA ILE A 537 -9.34 27.12 -19.03
C ILE A 537 -9.01 27.50 -17.59
N LYS A 538 -9.82 27.08 -16.63
CA LYS A 538 -9.52 27.23 -15.21
C LYS A 538 -8.47 26.22 -14.80
N LYS A 539 -7.37 26.70 -14.24
CA LYS A 539 -6.20 25.92 -13.88
C LYS A 539 -6.00 25.96 -12.37
N TYR A 540 -5.86 24.83 -11.74
CA TYR A 540 -5.64 24.73 -10.30
C TYR A 540 -4.46 23.80 -10.03
N PHE A 541 -3.59 24.20 -9.11
CA PHE A 541 -2.62 23.27 -8.55
C PHE A 541 -3.17 22.63 -7.27
N VAL A 542 -2.99 21.33 -7.12
CA VAL A 542 -3.51 20.56 -5.99
C VAL A 542 -2.39 20.25 -5.01
N LEU A 543 -2.52 20.68 -3.73
CA LEU A 543 -1.50 20.49 -2.71
C LEU A 543 -2.13 20.36 -1.31
N LYS A 544 -1.48 19.69 -0.38
CA LYS A 544 -1.90 19.65 1.03
C LYS A 544 -1.78 21.04 1.67
N LYS A 545 -2.67 21.35 2.62
CA LYS A 545 -2.73 22.65 3.30
C LYS A 545 -1.47 22.93 4.14
N ASP A 546 -0.84 21.91 4.65
CA ASP A 546 0.36 21.93 5.50
C ASP A 546 1.67 21.82 4.72
N SER A 547 1.63 21.81 3.38
CA SER A 547 2.83 21.80 2.55
C SER A 547 3.63 23.11 2.67
N LYS A 548 4.95 22.98 2.72
CA LYS A 548 5.88 24.13 2.72
C LYS A 548 5.80 24.96 1.42
N ASP A 549 5.39 24.34 0.30
CA ASP A 549 5.30 25.00 -1.01
C ASP A 549 4.01 25.81 -1.22
N ILE A 550 3.08 25.80 -0.25
CA ILE A 550 1.74 26.37 -0.42
C ILE A 550 1.77 27.88 -0.74
N GLU A 551 2.61 28.64 -0.03
CA GLU A 551 2.67 30.10 -0.20
C GLU A 551 3.31 30.48 -1.54
N ASP A 552 4.33 29.73 -1.98
CA ASP A 552 4.94 29.94 -3.30
C ASP A 552 3.96 29.66 -4.43
N LEU A 553 3.16 28.58 -4.29
CA LEU A 553 2.16 28.24 -5.30
C LEU A 553 1.00 29.23 -5.35
N LYS A 554 0.57 29.78 -4.22
CA LYS A 554 -0.45 30.85 -4.20
C LYS A 554 0.00 32.09 -4.93
N LYS A 555 1.28 32.43 -4.90
CA LYS A 555 1.85 33.52 -5.69
C LYS A 555 1.84 33.25 -7.19
N LEU A 556 1.92 31.97 -7.57
CA LEU A 556 1.83 31.54 -8.96
C LEU A 556 0.42 31.55 -9.51
N GLY A 557 -0.59 31.13 -8.72
CA GLY A 557 -1.96 31.03 -9.17
C GLY A 557 -2.87 30.27 -8.21
N ASP A 558 -4.02 29.80 -8.72
CA ASP A 558 -5.06 29.16 -7.92
C ASP A 558 -4.63 27.80 -7.38
N VAL A 559 -4.82 27.60 -6.07
CA VAL A 559 -4.51 26.34 -5.36
C VAL A 559 -5.77 25.69 -4.79
N LEU A 560 -5.87 24.37 -4.92
CA LEU A 560 -6.89 23.54 -4.26
C LEU A 560 -6.23 22.70 -3.17
N TYR A 561 -6.84 22.70 -2.00
CA TYR A 561 -6.35 21.83 -0.92
C TYR A 561 -6.72 20.37 -1.17
N TYR A 562 -5.72 19.52 -1.13
CA TYR A 562 -5.85 18.08 -1.38
C TYR A 562 -6.94 17.44 -0.52
N LYS A 563 -7.81 16.63 -1.14
CA LYS A 563 -9.00 15.99 -0.55
C LYS A 563 -10.06 16.93 0.07
N SER A 564 -9.94 18.24 -0.06
CA SER A 564 -11.01 19.16 0.35
C SER A 564 -12.29 18.94 -0.48
N ILE A 565 -13.43 19.44 0.03
CA ILE A 565 -14.72 19.38 -0.68
C ILE A 565 -14.60 20.08 -2.05
N LYS A 566 -13.91 21.23 -2.11
CA LYS A 566 -13.68 21.96 -3.37
C LYS A 566 -12.83 21.13 -4.35
N HIS A 567 -11.78 20.43 -3.87
CA HIS A 567 -10.99 19.56 -4.72
C HIS A 567 -11.81 18.37 -5.24
N ARG A 568 -12.60 17.72 -4.39
CA ARG A 568 -13.50 16.63 -4.80
C ARG A 568 -14.50 17.10 -5.85
N PHE A 569 -15.12 18.24 -5.64
CA PHE A 569 -16.07 18.81 -6.57
C PHE A 569 -15.43 19.20 -7.91
N MET A 570 -14.30 19.91 -7.90
CA MET A 570 -13.58 20.27 -9.12
C MET A 570 -13.04 19.04 -9.85
N GLY A 571 -12.62 18.00 -9.12
CA GLY A 571 -12.16 16.74 -9.67
C GLY A 571 -13.25 16.00 -10.48
N LEU A 572 -14.53 16.10 -10.08
CA LEU A 572 -15.64 15.52 -10.85
C LEU A 572 -15.88 16.23 -12.19
N TYR A 573 -15.50 17.51 -12.30
CA TYR A 573 -15.64 18.31 -13.52
C TYR A 573 -14.32 18.52 -14.27
N ALA A 574 -13.20 17.96 -13.77
CA ALA A 574 -11.91 18.12 -14.41
C ALA A 574 -11.92 17.54 -15.83
N GLU A 575 -11.44 18.34 -16.78
CA GLU A 575 -11.18 17.91 -18.14
C GLU A 575 -9.86 17.14 -18.23
N LYS A 576 -8.84 17.63 -17.51
CA LYS A 576 -7.50 17.03 -17.50
C LYS A 576 -6.93 17.02 -16.09
N ILE A 577 -6.25 15.93 -15.75
CA ILE A 577 -5.41 15.79 -14.55
C ILE A 577 -3.97 15.62 -15.04
N ILE A 578 -3.13 16.60 -14.78
CA ILE A 578 -1.76 16.72 -15.26
C ILE A 578 -0.85 16.49 -14.07
N THR A 579 -0.12 15.38 -14.06
CA THR A 579 0.54 14.91 -12.85
C THR A 579 1.91 14.28 -13.12
N SER A 580 2.83 14.44 -12.18
CA SER A 580 4.10 13.74 -12.17
C SER A 580 4.01 12.33 -11.57
N HIS A 581 2.89 11.99 -10.90
CA HIS A 581 2.64 10.68 -10.30
C HIS A 581 1.31 10.09 -10.76
N PRO A 582 1.29 8.89 -11.36
CA PRO A 582 0.08 8.33 -12.00
C PRO A 582 -0.77 7.48 -11.05
N ASP A 583 -0.56 7.55 -9.72
CA ASP A 583 -1.26 6.70 -8.78
C ASP A 583 -2.70 7.16 -8.54
N ASN A 584 -3.64 6.31 -8.91
CA ASN A 584 -5.07 6.62 -8.90
C ASN A 584 -5.60 7.07 -7.52
N ASN A 585 -5.08 6.50 -6.43
CA ASN A 585 -5.42 6.88 -5.06
C ASN A 585 -4.89 8.27 -4.66
N ILE A 586 -3.89 8.79 -5.39
CA ILE A 586 -3.34 10.13 -5.23
C ILE A 586 -4.15 11.13 -6.09
N ILE A 587 -4.32 10.84 -7.37
CA ILE A 587 -4.92 11.78 -8.32
C ILE A 587 -6.43 11.91 -8.18
N TYR A 588 -7.14 10.87 -7.72
CA TYR A 588 -8.58 10.91 -7.49
C TYR A 588 -8.90 11.12 -6.00
N PRO A 589 -9.36 12.31 -5.57
CA PRO A 589 -9.61 12.61 -4.15
C PRO A 589 -10.76 11.78 -3.53
N PHE A 590 -11.47 11.03 -4.36
CA PHE A 590 -12.60 10.16 -4.00
C PHE A 590 -12.35 8.69 -4.38
N TRP A 591 -11.09 8.25 -4.47
CA TRP A 591 -10.74 6.90 -4.97
C TRP A 591 -11.49 5.77 -4.26
N GLY A 592 -11.64 5.83 -2.94
CA GLY A 592 -12.43 4.85 -2.19
C GLY A 592 -13.90 4.75 -2.63
N ASN A 593 -14.47 5.86 -3.12
CA ASN A 593 -15.84 5.98 -3.59
C ASN A 593 -15.95 6.09 -5.12
N TYR A 594 -14.87 5.79 -5.84
CA TYR A 594 -14.80 5.90 -7.31
C TYR A 594 -16.01 5.26 -8.02
N PRO A 595 -16.48 4.04 -7.64
CA PRO A 595 -17.61 3.41 -8.31
C PRO A 595 -18.92 4.19 -8.27
N PHE A 596 -19.08 5.13 -7.30
CA PHE A 596 -20.26 6.01 -7.23
C PHE A 596 -20.24 7.12 -8.27
N PHE A 597 -19.07 7.42 -8.86
CA PHE A 597 -18.85 8.50 -9.82
C PHE A 597 -18.56 8.00 -11.24
N ALA A 598 -18.40 6.70 -11.42
CA ALA A 598 -18.27 6.10 -12.74
C ALA A 598 -19.42 6.61 -13.66
N GLY A 599 -19.11 6.87 -14.92
CA GLY A 599 -20.03 7.48 -15.88
C GLY A 599 -20.18 9.00 -15.79
N LEU A 600 -19.68 9.63 -14.72
CA LEU A 600 -19.63 11.10 -14.60
C LEU A 600 -18.24 11.67 -14.91
N LEU A 601 -17.19 10.90 -14.69
CA LEU A 601 -15.81 11.35 -14.81
C LEU A 601 -15.42 11.49 -16.29
N LYS A 602 -14.91 12.67 -16.63
CA LYS A 602 -14.49 13.02 -17.99
C LYS A 602 -13.01 13.36 -18.07
N SER A 603 -12.29 13.27 -16.96
CA SER A 603 -10.89 13.63 -16.91
C SER A 603 -10.02 12.69 -17.73
N SER A 604 -9.07 13.28 -18.46
CA SER A 604 -7.94 12.56 -19.05
C SER A 604 -6.72 12.73 -18.18
N THR A 605 -6.06 11.63 -17.83
CA THR A 605 -4.84 11.66 -17.01
C THR A 605 -3.61 11.81 -17.91
N ILE A 606 -2.82 12.84 -17.66
CA ILE A 606 -1.57 13.14 -18.32
C ILE A 606 -0.43 12.87 -17.36
N PHE A 607 0.39 11.87 -17.66
CA PHE A 607 1.54 11.50 -16.84
C PHE A 607 2.81 12.12 -17.37
N LEU A 608 3.38 13.03 -16.58
CA LEU A 608 4.59 13.79 -16.91
C LEU A 608 5.87 13.10 -16.45
N GLN A 609 5.76 12.00 -15.71
CA GLN A 609 6.82 11.33 -14.97
C GLN A 609 7.47 12.20 -13.85
N HIS A 610 8.07 11.53 -12.88
CA HIS A 610 8.91 12.14 -11.82
C HIS A 610 10.38 11.76 -11.95
N GLY A 611 10.70 10.80 -12.79
CA GLY A 611 12.03 10.31 -13.13
C GLY A 611 11.95 9.54 -14.45
N ILE A 612 13.06 9.42 -15.16
CA ILE A 612 13.12 8.68 -16.41
C ILE A 612 12.87 7.19 -16.13
N THR A 613 11.95 6.60 -16.87
CA THR A 613 11.62 5.18 -16.77
C THR A 613 12.66 4.35 -17.51
N LYS A 614 13.79 4.05 -16.84
CA LYS A 614 14.87 3.23 -17.40
C LYS A 614 14.64 1.73 -17.22
N ASP A 615 13.92 1.33 -16.18
CA ASP A 615 13.64 -0.05 -15.83
C ASP A 615 12.23 -0.47 -16.25
N ASN A 616 12.00 -1.77 -16.42
CA ASN A 616 10.67 -2.29 -16.70
C ASN A 616 9.77 -2.18 -15.46
N VAL A 617 8.85 -1.24 -15.48
CA VAL A 617 7.84 -1.01 -14.43
C VAL A 617 6.41 -1.29 -14.93
N SER A 618 6.27 -2.06 -16.01
CA SER A 618 4.98 -2.42 -16.60
C SER A 618 4.05 -3.18 -15.64
N SER A 619 4.61 -3.78 -14.59
CA SER A 619 3.84 -4.47 -13.55
C SER A 619 2.79 -3.59 -12.85
N TRP A 620 3.01 -2.26 -12.80
CA TRP A 620 2.10 -1.31 -12.17
C TRP A 620 1.82 -0.07 -13.03
N LEU A 621 2.65 0.23 -14.04
CA LEU A 621 2.51 1.38 -14.92
C LEU A 621 2.07 0.93 -16.32
N ASN A 622 0.91 0.31 -16.39
CA ASN A 622 0.33 -0.22 -17.64
C ASN A 622 -1.00 0.44 -17.96
N GLU A 623 -1.50 0.26 -19.19
CA GLU A 623 -2.70 0.91 -19.68
C GLU A 623 -3.95 0.58 -18.86
N TYR A 624 -4.14 -0.69 -18.53
CA TYR A 624 -5.35 -1.14 -17.84
C TYR A 624 -5.43 -0.77 -16.35
N ASP A 625 -4.28 -0.40 -15.73
CA ASP A 625 -4.26 0.09 -14.35
C ASP A 625 -4.29 1.61 -14.27
N LYS A 626 -3.73 2.31 -15.27
CA LYS A 626 -3.53 3.76 -15.20
C LYS A 626 -4.40 4.56 -16.16
N HIS A 627 -4.83 4.01 -17.30
CA HIS A 627 -5.69 4.66 -18.31
C HIS A 627 -5.16 6.05 -18.72
N LEU A 628 -3.87 6.14 -19.01
CA LEU A 628 -3.24 7.42 -19.36
C LEU A 628 -3.67 7.89 -20.75
N ALA A 629 -3.99 9.16 -20.87
CA ALA A 629 -4.22 9.81 -22.17
C ALA A 629 -2.91 10.34 -22.78
N MET A 630 -1.88 10.53 -21.96
CA MET A 630 -0.55 10.89 -22.39
C MET A 630 0.50 10.38 -21.38
N PHE A 631 1.54 9.75 -21.91
CA PHE A 631 2.73 9.29 -21.19
C PHE A 631 3.95 9.98 -21.79
N LEU A 632 4.57 10.87 -21.01
CA LEU A 632 5.70 11.68 -21.45
C LEU A 632 7.00 10.89 -21.39
N THR A 633 7.87 11.03 -22.40
CA THR A 633 9.22 10.45 -22.45
C THR A 633 10.24 11.49 -22.93
N VAL A 634 11.52 11.26 -22.64
CA VAL A 634 12.62 12.20 -22.95
C VAL A 634 13.58 11.73 -24.03
N SER A 635 13.67 10.43 -24.25
CA SER A 635 14.60 9.83 -25.22
C SER A 635 13.94 8.83 -26.14
N LYS A 636 14.55 8.59 -27.31
CA LYS A 636 14.09 7.54 -28.22
C LYS A 636 14.19 6.13 -27.63
N LEU A 637 15.13 5.92 -26.74
CA LEU A 637 15.34 4.62 -26.08
C LEU A 637 14.26 4.37 -25.05
N GLU A 638 13.95 5.34 -24.21
CA GLU A 638 12.83 5.28 -23.29
C GLU A 638 11.50 5.07 -24.02
N TYR A 639 11.26 5.86 -25.07
CA TYR A 639 10.06 5.71 -25.92
C TYR A 639 9.92 4.29 -26.47
N LYS A 640 11.01 3.70 -27.02
CA LYS A 640 10.99 2.33 -27.53
C LYS A 640 10.78 1.29 -26.42
N SER A 641 11.32 1.51 -25.22
CA SER A 641 11.18 0.56 -24.11
C SER A 641 9.73 0.38 -23.66
N ILE A 642 8.91 1.44 -23.76
CA ILE A 642 7.47 1.36 -23.43
C ILE A 642 6.74 0.36 -24.36
N PHE A 643 7.22 0.15 -25.59
CA PHE A 643 6.64 -0.83 -26.52
C PHE A 643 7.36 -2.18 -26.50
N LYS A 644 8.57 -2.26 -25.93
CA LYS A 644 9.28 -3.52 -25.73
C LYS A 644 8.67 -4.33 -24.59
N TYR A 645 8.26 -3.65 -23.50
CA TYR A 645 7.71 -4.26 -22.31
C TYR A 645 6.17 -4.20 -22.31
N PRO A 646 5.47 -5.02 -21.54
CA PRO A 646 4.01 -5.13 -21.57
C PRO A 646 3.29 -3.96 -20.85
N TYR A 647 3.61 -2.73 -21.22
CA TYR A 647 2.87 -1.54 -20.78
C TYR A 647 1.54 -1.40 -21.50
N ASN A 648 1.43 -1.90 -22.72
CA ASN A 648 0.24 -1.94 -23.57
C ASN A 648 -0.34 -0.58 -23.96
N TYR A 649 0.44 0.50 -23.87
CA TYR A 649 0.00 1.81 -24.37
C TYR A 649 0.04 1.85 -25.90
N LYS A 650 -0.97 2.50 -26.48
CA LYS A 650 -0.99 2.84 -27.90
C LYS A 650 0.08 3.92 -28.22
N LYS A 651 0.59 3.94 -29.46
CA LYS A 651 1.63 4.91 -29.87
C LYS A 651 1.18 6.36 -29.70
N GLU A 652 -0.12 6.63 -29.84
CA GLU A 652 -0.71 7.95 -29.69
C GLU A 652 -0.65 8.47 -28.25
N VAL A 653 -0.55 7.58 -27.27
CA VAL A 653 -0.48 7.92 -25.82
C VAL A 653 0.93 8.32 -25.44
N VAL A 654 1.95 7.63 -25.94
CA VAL A 654 3.35 7.88 -25.58
C VAL A 654 3.89 9.06 -26.38
N LYS A 655 4.43 10.07 -25.70
CA LYS A 655 4.92 11.31 -26.32
C LYS A 655 6.36 11.59 -25.94
N LEU A 656 7.21 11.72 -26.95
CA LEU A 656 8.62 12.08 -26.81
C LEU A 656 8.77 13.60 -26.94
N LEU A 657 8.72 14.33 -25.80
CA LEU A 657 8.66 15.81 -25.77
C LEU A 657 9.66 16.46 -24.81
N GLY A 658 10.36 15.66 -23.97
CA GLY A 658 11.22 16.19 -22.91
C GLY A 658 10.44 16.55 -21.62
N PHE A 659 11.15 16.75 -20.51
CA PHE A 659 10.54 17.08 -19.23
C PHE A 659 10.41 18.59 -19.02
N PRO A 660 9.24 19.12 -18.60
CA PRO A 660 9.05 20.53 -18.27
C PRO A 660 10.08 21.09 -17.28
N ARG A 661 10.49 20.29 -16.29
CA ARG A 661 11.45 20.72 -15.26
C ARG A 661 12.86 20.98 -15.83
N PHE A 662 13.19 20.43 -16.99
CA PHE A 662 14.48 20.67 -17.64
C PHE A 662 14.63 22.12 -18.13
N ASP A 663 13.52 22.83 -18.36
CA ASP A 663 13.55 24.25 -18.76
C ASP A 663 14.10 25.18 -17.66
N LYS A 664 14.30 24.69 -16.44
CA LYS A 664 14.86 25.43 -15.30
C LYS A 664 16.24 24.94 -14.89
N LEU A 665 16.78 24.00 -15.63
CA LEU A 665 18.14 23.53 -15.44
C LEU A 665 19.12 24.48 -16.16
N GLU A 666 20.02 25.11 -15.40
CA GLU A 666 20.98 26.07 -15.90
C GLU A 666 22.37 25.77 -15.31
N LYS A 667 23.34 25.56 -16.17
CA LYS A 667 24.72 25.33 -15.72
C LYS A 667 25.28 26.63 -15.15
N GLN A 668 25.72 26.60 -13.88
CA GLN A 668 26.50 27.69 -13.27
C GLN A 668 28.00 27.40 -13.43
N GLU A 669 28.70 28.29 -14.09
CA GLU A 669 30.10 28.06 -14.51
C GLU A 669 31.08 28.08 -13.33
N ASP A 670 30.84 28.89 -12.30
CA ASP A 670 31.75 29.05 -11.16
C ASP A 670 31.44 28.16 -9.95
N SER A 671 30.58 27.15 -10.15
CA SER A 671 30.19 26.27 -9.07
C SER A 671 31.33 25.30 -8.68
N ARG A 672 31.54 25.13 -7.36
CA ARG A 672 32.55 24.21 -6.79
C ARG A 672 31.90 23.30 -5.75
N GLN A 673 30.87 22.57 -6.17
CA GLN A 673 30.13 21.70 -5.25
C GLN A 673 30.07 20.28 -5.78
N ILE A 674 30.49 19.31 -4.96
CA ILE A 674 30.38 17.87 -5.21
C ILE A 674 29.11 17.37 -4.54
N LEU A 675 28.20 16.78 -5.31
CA LEU A 675 26.93 16.23 -4.80
C LEU A 675 27.04 14.73 -4.64
N ILE A 676 26.74 14.22 -3.46
CA ILE A 676 26.62 12.78 -3.19
C ILE A 676 25.13 12.50 -2.94
N MET A 677 24.47 11.88 -3.91
CA MET A 677 23.00 11.68 -3.92
C MET A 677 22.64 10.20 -4.19
N PRO A 678 22.74 9.32 -3.19
CA PRO A 678 22.40 7.92 -3.36
C PRO A 678 20.91 7.70 -3.49
N SER A 679 20.51 6.65 -4.23
CA SER A 679 19.16 6.15 -4.18
C SER A 679 18.90 5.45 -2.85
N TRP A 680 17.65 5.50 -2.39
CA TRP A 680 17.31 4.82 -1.16
C TRP A 680 17.12 3.31 -1.37
N ARG A 681 17.27 2.55 -0.27
CA ARG A 681 17.10 1.11 -0.26
C ARG A 681 15.73 0.75 0.34
N ARG A 682 14.84 0.22 -0.48
CA ARG A 682 13.46 -0.12 -0.06
C ARG A 682 13.44 -1.05 1.15
N TYR A 683 14.41 -1.97 1.26
CA TYR A 683 14.51 -2.90 2.39
C TYR A 683 14.93 -2.24 3.72
N LEU A 684 15.46 -1.00 3.68
CA LEU A 684 15.82 -0.24 4.90
C LEU A 684 14.65 0.60 5.43
N LYS A 685 13.59 0.75 4.65
CA LYS A 685 12.45 1.53 5.08
C LYS A 685 11.85 0.91 6.35
N PHE A 686 11.69 1.72 7.40
CA PHE A 686 11.09 1.31 8.66
C PHE A 686 11.86 0.20 9.43
N LYS A 687 13.19 0.11 9.22
CA LYS A 687 14.05 -0.79 9.99
C LYS A 687 14.61 -0.11 11.22
N ALA A 688 14.91 -0.90 12.26
CA ALA A 688 15.60 -0.41 13.45
C ALA A 688 16.99 0.14 13.09
N ASN A 689 17.47 1.13 13.85
CA ASN A 689 18.76 1.78 13.63
C ASN A 689 19.91 0.78 13.50
N GLU A 690 19.91 -0.29 14.29
CA GLU A 690 20.92 -1.34 14.22
C GLU A 690 20.98 -2.04 12.85
N VAL A 691 19.83 -2.27 12.21
CA VAL A 691 19.76 -2.86 10.87
C VAL A 691 20.29 -1.88 9.83
N VAL A 692 20.00 -0.58 9.98
CA VAL A 692 20.50 0.48 9.11
C VAL A 692 22.02 0.59 9.23
N LEU A 693 22.54 0.70 10.44
CA LEU A 693 23.98 0.79 10.76
C LEU A 693 24.78 -0.41 10.21
N ASN A 694 24.16 -1.62 10.24
CA ASN A 694 24.79 -2.83 9.71
C ASN A 694 24.65 -3.01 8.20
N SER A 695 23.82 -2.19 7.53
CA SER A 695 23.63 -2.28 6.08
C SER A 695 24.86 -1.84 5.29
N GLU A 696 25.11 -2.50 4.14
CA GLU A 696 26.16 -2.03 3.21
C GLU A 696 25.92 -0.59 2.76
N PHE A 697 24.67 -0.22 2.50
CA PHE A 697 24.33 1.15 2.12
C PHE A 697 24.87 2.17 3.12
N PHE A 698 24.56 1.98 4.40
CA PHE A 698 25.00 2.90 5.45
C PHE A 698 26.53 2.91 5.55
N LYS A 699 27.14 1.74 5.69
CA LYS A 699 28.61 1.62 5.87
C LYS A 699 29.39 2.27 4.73
N ARG A 700 28.95 2.05 3.47
CA ARG A 700 29.62 2.60 2.28
C ARG A 700 29.50 4.11 2.17
N PHE A 701 28.30 4.66 2.37
CA PHE A 701 28.13 6.10 2.27
C PHE A 701 28.64 6.83 3.50
N ASN A 702 28.57 6.25 4.70
CA ASN A 702 29.20 6.80 5.89
C ASN A 702 30.73 6.84 5.77
N SER A 703 31.36 5.78 5.23
CA SER A 703 32.78 5.75 4.91
C SER A 703 33.15 6.82 3.89
N LEU A 704 32.41 6.91 2.78
CA LEU A 704 32.70 7.86 1.70
C LEU A 704 32.66 9.33 2.17
N ILE A 705 31.62 9.72 2.92
CA ILE A 705 31.50 11.10 3.41
C ILE A 705 32.53 11.46 4.48
N ASN A 706 33.17 10.48 5.12
CA ASN A 706 34.20 10.64 6.11
C ASN A 706 35.61 10.27 5.56
N ASN A 707 35.75 10.09 4.26
CA ASN A 707 37.02 9.72 3.65
C ASN A 707 38.02 10.88 3.70
N GLU A 708 39.10 10.70 4.45
CA GLU A 708 40.14 11.76 4.66
C GLU A 708 40.74 12.24 3.36
N LYS A 709 41.13 11.33 2.44
CA LYS A 709 41.71 11.67 1.14
C LYS A 709 40.77 12.51 0.29
N LEU A 710 39.49 12.22 0.32
CA LEU A 710 38.46 13.01 -0.36
C LEU A 710 38.33 14.40 0.24
N ILE A 711 38.28 14.52 1.57
CA ILE A 711 38.14 15.78 2.29
C ILE A 711 39.37 16.67 2.07
N GLU A 712 40.57 16.10 2.17
CA GLU A 712 41.82 16.84 1.90
C GLU A 712 41.89 17.37 0.46
N ALA A 713 41.50 16.55 -0.52
CA ALA A 713 41.43 16.96 -1.91
C ALA A 713 40.41 18.08 -2.12
N ALA A 714 39.23 17.97 -1.51
CA ALA A 714 38.20 18.98 -1.61
C ALA A 714 38.65 20.33 -1.02
N LYS A 715 39.33 20.32 0.13
CA LYS A 715 39.98 21.50 0.70
C LYS A 715 41.05 22.10 -0.24
N LYS A 716 41.90 21.24 -0.80
CA LYS A 716 42.99 21.66 -1.69
C LYS A 716 42.50 22.33 -2.97
N TYR A 717 41.41 21.81 -3.56
CA TYR A 717 40.85 22.31 -4.82
C TYR A 717 39.66 23.26 -4.60
N ASN A 718 39.36 23.62 -3.35
CA ASN A 718 38.30 24.55 -2.94
C ASN A 718 36.89 24.08 -3.41
N TYR A 719 36.55 22.81 -3.17
CA TYR A 719 35.24 22.27 -3.42
C TYR A 719 34.48 22.01 -2.11
N GLU A 720 33.22 22.37 -2.08
CA GLU A 720 32.25 21.93 -1.04
C GLU A 720 31.74 20.52 -1.35
N ILE A 721 31.59 19.68 -0.35
CA ILE A 721 30.93 18.37 -0.49
C ILE A 721 29.58 18.41 0.17
N VAL A 722 28.53 18.06 -0.57
CA VAL A 722 27.15 18.01 -0.08
C VAL A 722 26.61 16.59 -0.20
N PHE A 723 26.27 15.99 0.93
CA PHE A 723 25.56 14.72 1.00
C PHE A 723 24.06 14.99 1.09
N LYS A 724 23.32 14.67 0.03
CA LYS A 724 21.88 14.84 -0.08
C LYS A 724 21.22 13.49 -0.40
N PRO A 725 20.97 12.65 0.62
CA PRO A 725 20.34 11.37 0.40
C PRO A 725 18.85 11.53 0.05
N HIS A 726 18.26 10.47 -0.46
CA HIS A 726 16.82 10.42 -0.76
C HIS A 726 15.98 10.71 0.51
N PRO A 727 14.83 11.42 0.43
CA PRO A 727 13.99 11.76 1.58
C PRO A 727 13.61 10.60 2.50
N ASN A 728 13.47 9.38 1.98
CA ASN A 728 13.23 8.18 2.79
C ASN A 728 14.42 7.77 3.69
N VAL A 729 15.56 8.44 3.61
CA VAL A 729 16.73 8.24 4.49
C VAL A 729 16.75 9.25 5.63
N TYR A 730 15.92 10.30 5.57
CA TYR A 730 15.93 11.37 6.58
C TYR A 730 15.59 10.89 7.99
N ASP A 731 14.81 9.81 8.14
CA ASP A 731 14.48 9.21 9.44
C ASP A 731 15.72 8.67 10.18
N PHE A 732 16.82 8.40 9.48
CA PHE A 732 18.09 7.92 10.03
C PHE A 732 19.29 8.79 9.63
N ILE A 733 19.05 10.03 9.24
CA ILE A 733 20.12 10.94 8.82
C ILE A 733 21.12 11.26 9.96
N ASP A 734 20.63 11.23 11.19
CA ASP A 734 21.44 11.50 12.39
C ASP A 734 22.33 10.31 12.79
N LEU A 735 22.21 9.16 12.13
CA LEU A 735 23.14 8.04 12.31
C LEU A 735 24.46 8.24 11.56
N PHE A 736 24.47 9.10 10.52
CA PHE A 736 25.69 9.38 9.77
C PHE A 736 26.66 10.24 10.58
N ASP A 737 27.93 9.82 10.58
CA ASP A 737 28.98 10.55 11.26
C ASP A 737 29.21 11.92 10.61
N ARG A 738 29.41 12.95 11.44
CA ARG A 738 29.59 14.33 10.99
C ARG A 738 31.04 14.77 11.25
N ASN A 739 31.78 15.03 10.17
CA ASN A 739 33.16 15.47 10.23
C ASN A 739 33.34 17.01 10.18
N GLY A 740 32.24 17.76 10.15
CA GLY A 740 32.24 19.23 10.10
C GLY A 740 32.59 19.85 8.74
N TYR A 741 33.06 19.07 7.76
CA TYR A 741 33.39 19.57 6.41
C TYR A 741 32.31 19.21 5.39
N VAL A 742 31.83 17.96 5.40
CA VAL A 742 30.75 17.51 4.51
C VAL A 742 29.42 18.04 5.02
N LYS A 743 28.74 18.81 4.20
CA LYS A 743 27.43 19.36 4.48
C LYS A 743 26.38 18.27 4.24
N ILE A 744 25.65 17.89 5.29
CA ILE A 744 24.50 17.00 5.15
C ILE A 744 23.28 17.87 4.90
N ASP A 745 22.77 17.86 3.66
CA ASP A 745 21.59 18.63 3.27
C ASP A 745 20.32 17.76 3.40
N TYR A 746 19.56 18.01 4.45
CA TYR A 746 18.20 17.48 4.70
C TYR A 746 17.14 18.60 4.67
N GLU A 747 17.54 19.85 4.54
CA GLU A 747 16.62 20.95 4.26
C GLU A 747 16.15 20.83 2.82
N HIS A 748 14.85 21.08 2.60
CA HIS A 748 14.19 20.86 1.31
C HIS A 748 14.59 21.91 0.26
N GLU A 749 15.88 22.02 -0.08
CA GLU A 749 16.25 22.79 -1.28
C GLU A 749 15.70 22.07 -2.52
N LYS A 750 15.12 22.87 -3.42
CA LYS A 750 14.56 22.37 -4.69
C LYS A 750 15.66 21.69 -5.52
N TYR A 751 15.35 20.50 -6.05
CA TYR A 751 16.32 19.71 -6.83
C TYR A 751 16.98 20.50 -7.96
N GLN A 752 16.23 21.36 -8.66
CA GLN A 752 16.76 22.20 -9.74
C GLN A 752 17.85 23.14 -9.24
N LYS A 753 17.66 23.75 -8.06
CA LYS A 753 18.67 24.65 -7.46
C LYS A 753 19.93 23.86 -7.09
N VAL A 754 19.76 22.69 -6.48
CA VAL A 754 20.87 21.79 -6.12
C VAL A 754 21.65 21.36 -7.37
N PHE A 755 20.95 20.96 -8.43
CA PHE A 755 21.61 20.55 -9.68
C PHE A 755 22.33 21.71 -10.39
N ASN A 756 21.74 22.91 -10.39
CA ASN A 756 22.35 24.09 -10.98
C ASN A 756 23.67 24.46 -10.30
N HIS A 757 23.76 24.29 -8.96
CA HIS A 757 24.98 24.58 -8.18
C HIS A 757 25.99 23.41 -8.18
N GLY A 758 25.56 22.16 -8.35
CA GLY A 758 26.49 21.04 -8.36
C GLY A 758 27.46 21.07 -9.55
N SER A 759 28.72 20.71 -9.35
CA SER A 759 29.72 20.57 -10.40
C SER A 759 29.98 19.13 -10.81
N LEU A 760 29.85 18.18 -9.87
CA LEU A 760 30.00 16.75 -10.06
C LEU A 760 28.92 16.04 -9.23
N LEU A 761 28.29 15.04 -9.79
CA LEU A 761 27.32 14.18 -9.11
C LEU A 761 27.89 12.79 -8.87
N ILE A 762 27.86 12.34 -7.62
CA ILE A 762 28.07 10.95 -7.25
C ILE A 762 26.71 10.34 -6.91
N THR A 763 26.37 9.27 -7.59
CA THR A 763 25.12 8.54 -7.33
C THR A 763 25.31 7.05 -7.56
N ASP A 764 24.26 6.26 -7.36
CA ASP A 764 24.32 4.84 -7.66
C ASP A 764 23.39 4.50 -8.85
N TYR A 765 22.16 4.09 -8.58
CA TYR A 765 21.17 3.71 -9.60
C TYR A 765 20.05 4.76 -9.78
N SER A 766 20.19 5.94 -9.20
CA SER A 766 19.17 6.97 -9.18
C SER A 766 18.97 7.63 -10.56
N SER A 767 17.71 7.91 -10.88
CA SER A 767 17.34 8.67 -12.08
C SER A 767 17.78 10.14 -12.04
N VAL A 768 18.22 10.66 -10.89
CA VAL A 768 18.80 12.03 -10.77
C VAL A 768 20.04 12.22 -11.65
N ALA A 769 20.73 11.12 -11.98
CA ALA A 769 21.85 11.12 -12.92
C ALA A 769 21.47 11.71 -14.29
N PHE A 770 20.25 11.47 -14.75
CA PHE A 770 19.76 11.96 -16.04
C PHE A 770 19.52 13.47 -16.04
N ASP A 771 18.91 13.98 -14.96
CA ASP A 771 18.67 15.42 -14.77
C ASP A 771 20.00 16.17 -14.72
N PHE A 772 20.99 15.62 -14.01
CA PHE A 772 22.31 16.21 -13.89
C PHE A 772 23.11 16.14 -15.21
N ALA A 773 23.05 15.01 -15.89
CA ALA A 773 23.67 14.82 -17.21
C ALA A 773 23.06 15.74 -18.28
N TYR A 774 21.75 16.07 -18.17
CA TYR A 774 21.12 17.05 -19.06
C TYR A 774 21.82 18.41 -19.05
N LEU A 775 22.39 18.81 -17.90
CA LEU A 775 23.22 20.01 -17.74
C LEU A 775 24.64 19.87 -18.35
N LYS A 776 24.99 18.72 -18.93
CA LYS A 776 26.33 18.35 -19.39
C LYS A 776 27.38 18.48 -18.29
N LYS A 777 27.04 18.04 -17.10
CA LYS A 777 27.90 17.97 -15.93
C LYS A 777 28.27 16.50 -15.65
N PRO A 778 29.51 16.21 -15.16
CA PRO A 778 29.98 14.86 -14.97
C PRO A 778 29.24 14.16 -13.86
N VAL A 779 29.03 12.85 -14.08
CA VAL A 779 28.37 11.93 -13.13
C VAL A 779 29.31 10.78 -12.83
N LEU A 780 29.38 10.34 -11.57
CA LEU A 780 30.07 9.11 -11.19
C LEU A 780 29.05 8.15 -10.58
N TYR A 781 29.11 6.89 -11.00
CA TYR A 781 28.22 5.84 -10.51
C TYR A 781 28.95 4.97 -9.49
N TYR A 782 28.45 4.89 -8.24
CA TYR A 782 29.02 4.06 -7.18
C TYR A 782 28.26 2.76 -7.03
N HIS A 783 28.66 1.74 -7.80
CA HIS A 783 28.05 0.40 -7.83
C HIS A 783 28.82 -0.58 -6.94
N TYR A 784 28.86 -0.35 -5.63
CA TYR A 784 29.62 -1.08 -4.64
C TYR A 784 29.08 -2.48 -4.32
N SER A 785 27.84 -2.80 -4.65
CA SER A 785 27.19 -4.08 -4.37
C SER A 785 26.54 -4.68 -5.62
N LYS A 786 26.74 -5.98 -5.82
CA LYS A 786 26.00 -6.75 -6.81
C LYS A 786 24.58 -7.09 -6.35
N ASP A 787 24.30 -7.01 -5.05
CA ASP A 787 23.02 -7.43 -4.44
C ASP A 787 21.87 -6.51 -4.78
N TYR A 788 22.14 -5.29 -5.22
CA TYR A 788 21.09 -4.37 -5.70
C TYR A 788 20.36 -4.92 -6.94
N HIS A 789 21.00 -5.77 -7.73
CA HIS A 789 20.40 -6.37 -8.93
C HIS A 789 19.31 -7.42 -8.61
N PHE A 790 19.20 -7.94 -7.38
CA PHE A 790 18.17 -8.93 -7.02
C PHE A 790 16.72 -8.37 -7.02
N ASN A 791 16.55 -7.05 -7.05
CA ASN A 791 15.25 -6.38 -7.17
C ASN A 791 15.12 -5.57 -8.46
N LEU A 792 16.14 -5.57 -9.34
CA LEU A 792 16.06 -4.82 -10.59
C LEU A 792 15.26 -5.61 -11.61
N GLN A 793 14.16 -4.99 -12.01
CA GLN A 793 13.43 -5.36 -13.20
C GLN A 793 14.34 -5.19 -14.41
N GLU A 794 14.05 -5.91 -15.49
CA GLU A 794 14.77 -5.77 -16.76
C GLU A 794 14.88 -4.28 -17.14
N SER A 795 16.10 -3.83 -17.47
CA SER A 795 16.40 -2.45 -17.84
C SER A 795 16.83 -2.37 -19.31
N TYR A 796 16.50 -1.26 -19.99
CA TYR A 796 17.09 -0.99 -21.31
C TYR A 796 18.38 -0.18 -21.20
N PHE A 797 18.68 0.39 -20.02
CA PHE A 797 19.80 1.27 -19.78
C PHE A 797 20.98 0.52 -19.18
N ASP A 798 22.08 0.47 -19.91
CA ASP A 798 23.33 -0.11 -19.46
C ASP A 798 24.30 0.98 -19.03
N TYR A 799 24.74 0.94 -17.78
CA TYR A 799 25.57 1.99 -17.20
C TYR A 799 26.98 2.06 -17.79
N GLU A 800 27.56 0.92 -18.20
CA GLU A 800 28.91 0.87 -18.75
C GLU A 800 28.97 1.47 -20.17
N THR A 801 27.97 1.16 -21.00
CA THR A 801 27.97 1.54 -22.42
C THR A 801 27.14 2.81 -22.69
N MET A 802 26.13 3.09 -21.85
CA MET A 802 25.20 4.21 -22.02
C MET A 802 25.30 5.26 -20.91
N GLY A 803 25.95 4.95 -19.78
CA GLY A 803 26.11 5.84 -18.65
C GLY A 803 26.82 7.14 -19.01
N PHE A 804 26.60 8.18 -18.23
CA PHE A 804 27.09 9.52 -18.45
C PHE A 804 28.36 9.84 -17.64
N GLY A 805 29.07 8.80 -17.21
CA GLY A 805 30.30 8.86 -16.47
C GLY A 805 30.78 7.48 -16.03
N GLU A 806 31.83 7.43 -15.26
CA GLU A 806 32.50 6.20 -14.82
C GLU A 806 31.67 5.42 -13.82
N VAL A 807 31.74 4.09 -13.89
CA VAL A 807 31.12 3.16 -12.97
C VAL A 807 32.17 2.60 -12.03
N CYS A 808 32.19 3.08 -10.79
CA CYS A 808 33.15 2.70 -9.76
C CYS A 808 32.59 1.55 -8.90
N ARG A 809 33.42 0.52 -8.68
CA ARG A 809 33.03 -0.68 -7.91
C ARG A 809 33.47 -0.64 -6.45
N ASN A 810 34.41 0.23 -6.11
CA ASN A 810 34.94 0.40 -4.76
C ASN A 810 35.21 1.87 -4.45
N GLU A 811 35.39 2.17 -3.16
CA GLU A 811 35.52 3.55 -2.67
C GLU A 811 36.83 4.21 -3.14
N ASN A 812 37.94 3.46 -3.20
CA ASN A 812 39.21 4.04 -3.60
C ASN A 812 39.19 4.51 -5.05
N GLU A 813 38.65 3.66 -5.95
CA GLU A 813 38.46 4.01 -7.36
C GLU A 813 37.55 5.25 -7.52
N LEU A 814 36.44 5.30 -6.76
CA LEU A 814 35.53 6.44 -6.77
C LEU A 814 36.24 7.72 -6.31
N VAL A 815 36.96 7.67 -5.19
CA VAL A 815 37.69 8.82 -4.65
C VAL A 815 38.77 9.29 -5.62
N ASP A 816 39.48 8.39 -6.30
CA ASP A 816 40.47 8.76 -7.30
C ASP A 816 39.85 9.50 -8.48
N PHE A 817 38.73 9.06 -9.02
CA PHE A 817 38.00 9.79 -10.06
C PHE A 817 37.43 11.13 -9.58
N ILE A 818 36.91 11.21 -8.35
CA ILE A 818 36.44 12.50 -7.80
C ILE A 818 37.59 13.50 -7.78
N ILE A 819 38.80 13.08 -7.35
CA ILE A 819 39.99 13.93 -7.30
C ILE A 819 40.45 14.31 -8.70
N GLU A 820 40.42 13.40 -9.68
CA GLU A 820 40.73 13.67 -11.08
C GLU A 820 39.80 14.79 -11.63
N TYR A 821 38.47 14.66 -11.40
CA TYR A 821 37.50 15.68 -11.82
C TYR A 821 37.73 17.02 -11.11
N MET A 822 38.02 17.04 -9.80
CA MET A 822 38.34 18.28 -9.09
C MET A 822 39.55 18.99 -9.69
N LYS A 823 40.62 18.26 -10.07
CA LYS A 823 41.80 18.78 -10.72
C LYS A 823 41.50 19.44 -12.08
N ASN A 824 40.54 18.89 -12.80
CA ASN A 824 40.12 19.33 -14.14
C ASN A 824 38.86 20.21 -14.10
N ASN A 825 38.63 20.94 -12.98
CA ASN A 825 37.47 21.82 -12.78
C ASN A 825 36.12 21.16 -13.06
N CYS A 826 36.00 19.87 -12.85
CA CYS A 826 34.81 19.05 -13.14
C CYS A 826 34.32 19.19 -14.59
N GLU A 827 35.24 19.30 -15.53
CA GLU A 827 34.93 19.28 -16.95
C GLU A 827 34.49 17.86 -17.36
N MET A 828 33.41 17.81 -18.16
CA MET A 828 32.89 16.53 -18.64
C MET A 828 33.80 15.97 -19.75
N LYS A 829 34.12 14.68 -19.70
CA LYS A 829 34.86 13.99 -20.75
C LYS A 829 34.01 13.91 -22.05
N GLU A 830 34.68 14.08 -23.19
CA GLU A 830 34.02 14.18 -24.51
C GLU A 830 33.14 12.95 -24.84
N GLU A 831 33.56 11.77 -24.42
CA GLU A 831 32.79 10.53 -24.64
C GLU A 831 31.42 10.57 -23.98
N TYR A 832 31.32 11.09 -22.75
CA TYR A 832 30.04 11.20 -22.01
C TYR A 832 29.18 12.33 -22.59
N GLU A 833 29.77 13.41 -23.05
CA GLU A 833 29.04 14.45 -23.77
C GLU A 833 28.39 13.90 -25.06
N LYS A 834 29.12 13.05 -25.79
CA LYS A 834 28.57 12.36 -26.98
C LYS A 834 27.40 11.45 -26.59
N ARG A 835 27.52 10.68 -25.48
CA ARG A 835 26.43 9.83 -24.98
C ARG A 835 25.19 10.65 -24.58
N ILE A 836 25.36 11.80 -23.93
CA ILE A 836 24.28 12.71 -23.56
C ILE A 836 23.56 13.23 -24.80
N LYS A 837 24.32 13.72 -25.81
CA LYS A 837 23.76 14.20 -27.09
C LYS A 837 22.99 13.10 -27.85
N ALA A 838 23.44 11.85 -27.75
CA ALA A 838 22.76 10.71 -28.34
C ALA A 838 21.48 10.28 -27.58
N TYR A 839 21.49 10.49 -26.25
CA TYR A 839 20.38 10.06 -25.38
C TYR A 839 19.20 11.03 -25.41
N PHE A 840 19.45 12.34 -25.17
CA PHE A 840 18.39 13.35 -25.12
C PHE A 840 18.06 13.87 -26.52
N LEU A 841 16.77 13.82 -26.88
CA LEU A 841 16.32 14.35 -28.17
C LEU A 841 16.34 15.88 -28.22
N PHE A 842 16.04 16.53 -27.11
CA PHE A 842 15.98 17.99 -26.99
C PHE A 842 17.03 18.47 -25.96
N GLY A 843 17.77 19.49 -26.31
CA GLY A 843 18.75 20.17 -25.44
C GLY A 843 18.43 21.66 -25.26
N ASP A 844 17.18 22.05 -25.56
CA ASP A 844 16.66 23.42 -25.45
C ASP A 844 15.77 23.59 -24.20
N GLN A 845 15.38 24.82 -23.89
CA GLN A 845 14.50 25.18 -22.75
C GLN A 845 13.02 25.32 -23.18
N ASN A 846 12.55 24.57 -24.19
CA ASN A 846 11.19 24.66 -24.74
C ASN A 846 10.33 23.42 -24.42
N ASN A 847 10.71 22.62 -23.44
CA ASN A 847 9.99 21.40 -23.10
C ASN A 847 8.56 21.68 -22.61
N SER A 848 8.39 22.70 -21.73
CA SER A 848 7.07 23.13 -21.25
C SER A 848 6.14 23.54 -22.37
N MET A 849 6.66 24.24 -23.38
CA MET A 849 5.91 24.65 -24.56
C MET A 849 5.40 23.42 -25.33
N ARG A 850 6.30 22.50 -25.68
CA ARG A 850 5.96 21.27 -26.41
C ARG A 850 4.91 20.42 -25.68
N VAL A 851 5.11 20.26 -24.37
CA VAL A 851 4.21 19.48 -23.53
C VAL A 851 2.84 20.16 -23.40
N TYR A 852 2.79 21.48 -23.19
CA TYR A 852 1.53 22.23 -23.10
C TYR A 852 0.74 22.13 -24.40
N ASP A 853 1.38 22.32 -25.54
CA ASP A 853 0.73 22.22 -26.87
C ASP A 853 0.22 20.81 -27.14
N ALA A 854 0.97 19.79 -26.76
CA ALA A 854 0.52 18.40 -26.85
C ALA A 854 -0.71 18.13 -25.95
N ILE A 855 -0.71 18.61 -24.70
CA ILE A 855 -1.85 18.50 -23.78
C ILE A 855 -3.09 19.19 -24.35
N LYS A 856 -2.90 20.37 -24.94
CA LYS A 856 -4.01 21.16 -25.54
C LYS A 856 -4.67 20.46 -26.71
N ARG A 857 -3.88 19.72 -27.52
CA ARG A 857 -4.36 18.96 -28.69
C ARG A 857 -5.08 17.66 -28.31
N LEU A 858 -4.90 17.15 -27.10
CA LEU A 858 -5.63 15.95 -26.68
C LEU A 858 -7.14 16.17 -26.71
N PRO A 859 -7.90 15.20 -27.22
CA PRO A 859 -9.35 15.32 -27.29
C PRO A 859 -9.96 15.51 -25.90
N ARG A 860 -11.07 16.21 -25.86
CA ARG A 860 -11.91 16.34 -24.67
C ARG A 860 -12.80 15.11 -24.59
N LYS A 861 -12.78 14.39 -23.44
CA LYS A 861 -13.82 13.39 -23.16
C LYS A 861 -15.13 14.10 -22.90
N VAL A 862 -16.12 13.95 -23.81
CA VAL A 862 -17.40 14.69 -23.79
C VAL A 862 -18.50 13.91 -23.10
#